data_b799384b1d4d9acb40e5e71ec4b65de9
#
_entry.id   b799384b1d4d9acb40e5e71ec4b65de9
#
_cell.length_a   1.000
_cell.length_b   1.000
_cell.length_c   1.000
_cell.angle_alpha   90.00
_cell.angle_beta   90.00
_cell.angle_gamma   90.00
#
_symmetry.space_group_name_H-M   'P 1'
#
loop_
_entity.id
_entity.type
_entity.pdbx_description
1 polymer ?
#
loop_
_entity_poly.entity_id
_entity_poly.type
_entity_poly.pdbx_seq_one_letter_code
_entity_poly.pdbx_strand_id
1 'polypeptide(L)'
;MMELIFLLLFLLVALHLKNQIEGLRGEVDSLRARFDAAKGKAIQTAAAPELPAQIEKEASVVLSDSSSPLPVSEKEDSGSFEFKMGSKFFTGVGVVAIICAAGFFLRYVFENDLINEWGRVALGVIAGATLLAVGELTRKKYPNYGQALTGGGLGVLYISFYAAFSFYQLVVQPAAFLSMIGVTAAGILLSLRQNSMSLAIFAQVGGFLTPLLIDNGAGSPHIPFLYIALLNLAIFLTAFCKLWAPLSLTGIIGTALAYGYWYVNFYTADQFFPALAYASLFFAIFLAISFIQHYVKKAGENAWDLLVVILAPLLYFHAAYPVIDPLYPQLSGPFVAGLGILYCLLAVMAGRARLRSSLFRHFLMSAGFILLSIAVPIQFDGKWIVVGWAAEAVAFISSGFKMNFGAYRLMGNGLLMLTLFKVLFFGESLSLTARPIINDRFFAYAAFFIAAAAAAYLYRRCRQSANENEKSVFSILVLAAAGMFLLGGSLEIGDFFAGYWYPIFWSIAGLLFAWLSFKASAGILRPVAYFAFGIAFFRLLFETSAILLVNYSPIFNTRVMAFAVSALLGRAFLSILIGNKEKISADEYRLFRPMLFAYFHVLILWVASAEIISTCNLAKIGAAKTALREIENLKNVLLSAAWMVYGAALMVWGIAKKAIYERFSAICLFVIVIVKVFLVDTANLGDLYRFFSFIIMGCVLLFTGYLYYRFQDRIREFIQGK
;
A
#
# COMPACT_ATOMS: atom_id res chain seq x y z
N MET A 1 -2.79 -14.06 -7.57
CA MET A 1 -1.89 -13.30 -6.66
C MET A 1 -1.05 -12.27 -7.41
N MET A 2 -0.40 -12.64 -8.54
CA MET A 2 0.35 -11.71 -9.40
C MET A 2 -0.50 -10.55 -9.93
N GLU A 3 -1.72 -10.82 -10.40
CA GLU A 3 -2.65 -9.80 -10.88
C GLU A 3 -3.06 -8.80 -9.79
N LEU A 4 -3.21 -9.27 -8.55
CA LEU A 4 -3.51 -8.41 -7.39
C LEU A 4 -2.32 -7.50 -7.03
N ILE A 5 -1.09 -7.99 -7.16
CA ILE A 5 0.14 -7.21 -6.97
C ILE A 5 0.25 -6.12 -8.04
N PHE A 6 -0.04 -6.46 -9.30
CA PHE A 6 -0.10 -5.51 -10.40
C PHE A 6 -1.12 -4.40 -10.16
N LEU A 7 -2.35 -4.80 -9.78
CA LEU A 7 -3.43 -3.86 -9.51
C LEU A 7 -3.11 -2.94 -8.33
N LEU A 8 -2.57 -3.47 -7.24
CA LEU A 8 -2.21 -2.70 -6.05
C LEU A 8 -1.05 -1.73 -6.31
N LEU A 9 0.02 -2.17 -6.96
CA LEU A 9 1.14 -1.30 -7.33
C LEU A 9 0.70 -0.22 -8.33
N PHE A 10 -0.12 -0.57 -9.31
CA PHE A 10 -0.70 0.39 -10.25
C PHE A 10 -1.60 1.41 -9.55
N LEU A 11 -2.45 0.96 -8.61
CA LEU A 11 -3.34 1.83 -7.84
C LEU A 11 -2.55 2.78 -6.92
N LEU A 12 -1.47 2.31 -6.30
CA LEU A 12 -0.59 3.14 -5.47
C LEU A 12 0.13 4.22 -6.28
N VAL A 13 0.63 3.87 -7.47
CA VAL A 13 1.26 4.84 -8.38
C VAL A 13 0.23 5.84 -8.91
N ALA A 14 -0.97 5.38 -9.29
CA ALA A 14 -2.06 6.24 -9.76
C ALA A 14 -2.57 7.20 -8.67
N LEU A 15 -2.72 6.73 -7.42
CA LEU A 15 -3.09 7.57 -6.28
C LEU A 15 -2.01 8.60 -5.96
N HIS A 16 -0.73 8.22 -6.04
CA HIS A 16 0.37 9.15 -5.82
C HIS A 16 0.43 10.24 -6.90
N LEU A 17 0.23 9.88 -8.17
CA LEU A 17 0.12 10.83 -9.27
C LEU A 17 -1.07 11.77 -9.12
N LYS A 18 -2.23 11.24 -8.71
CA LYS A 18 -3.41 12.07 -8.41
C LYS A 18 -3.12 13.10 -7.33
N ASN A 19 -2.52 12.69 -6.21
CA ASN A 19 -2.18 13.59 -5.11
C ASN A 19 -1.12 14.64 -5.51
N GLN A 20 -0.15 14.29 -6.35
CA GLN A 20 0.81 15.28 -6.89
C GLN A 20 0.14 16.28 -7.82
N ILE A 21 -0.76 15.85 -8.68
CA ILE A 21 -1.52 16.72 -9.58
C ILE A 21 -2.43 17.66 -8.77
N GLU A 22 -3.08 17.19 -7.72
CA GLU A 22 -3.89 18.01 -6.82
C GLU A 22 -3.02 19.01 -6.02
N GLY A 23 -1.83 18.62 -5.59
CA GLY A 23 -0.85 19.51 -4.94
C GLY A 23 -0.37 20.62 -5.88
N LEU A 24 0.01 20.29 -7.11
CA LEU A 24 0.42 21.26 -8.14
C LEU A 24 -0.75 22.19 -8.54
N ARG A 25 -1.97 21.68 -8.57
CA ARG A 25 -3.18 22.49 -8.82
C ARG A 25 -3.40 23.51 -7.71
N GLY A 26 -3.22 23.11 -6.44
CA GLY A 26 -3.29 24.02 -5.28
C GLY A 26 -2.18 25.10 -5.31
N GLU A 27 -0.95 24.76 -5.73
CA GLU A 27 0.12 25.74 -5.92
C GLU A 27 -0.18 26.72 -7.04
N VAL A 28 -0.68 26.26 -8.18
CA VAL A 28 -1.10 27.10 -9.30
C VAL A 28 -2.24 28.04 -8.90
N ASP A 29 -3.23 27.54 -8.16
CA ASP A 29 -4.34 28.37 -7.66
C ASP A 29 -3.87 29.40 -6.62
N SER A 30 -2.90 29.05 -5.77
CA SER A 30 -2.30 29.98 -4.82
C SER A 30 -1.45 31.06 -5.51
N LEU A 31 -0.71 30.71 -6.58
CA LEU A 31 0.04 31.66 -7.40
C LEU A 31 -0.91 32.58 -8.18
N ARG A 32 -2.02 32.05 -8.68
CA ARG A 32 -3.07 32.82 -9.35
C ARG A 32 -3.72 33.83 -8.40
N ALA A 33 -4.05 33.40 -7.18
CA ALA A 33 -4.60 34.28 -6.14
C ALA A 33 -3.60 35.39 -5.72
N ARG A 34 -2.29 35.07 -5.63
CA ARG A 34 -1.23 36.07 -5.36
C ARG A 34 -1.06 37.05 -6.52
N PHE A 35 -1.17 36.58 -7.75
CA PHE A 35 -1.11 37.43 -8.94
C PHE A 35 -2.31 38.37 -9.03
N ASP A 36 -3.51 37.88 -8.76
CA ASP A 36 -4.73 38.66 -8.73
C ASP A 36 -4.74 39.69 -7.59
N ALA A 37 -4.20 39.34 -6.42
CA ALA A 37 -4.01 40.26 -5.30
C ALA A 37 -2.95 41.35 -5.61
N ALA A 38 -1.87 41.00 -6.31
CA ALA A 38 -0.86 41.98 -6.76
C ALA A 38 -1.42 42.92 -7.84
N LYS A 39 -2.24 42.39 -8.76
CA LYS A 39 -2.94 43.17 -9.78
C LYS A 39 -3.97 44.12 -9.16
N GLY A 40 -4.70 43.67 -8.13
CA GLY A 40 -5.63 44.52 -7.37
C GLY A 40 -4.94 45.67 -6.62
N LYS A 41 -3.76 45.39 -6.02
CA LYS A 41 -2.92 46.43 -5.39
C LYS A 41 -2.35 47.43 -6.40
N ALA A 42 -1.90 46.99 -7.58
CA ALA A 42 -1.40 47.84 -8.63
C ALA A 42 -2.50 48.77 -9.17
N ILE A 43 -3.75 48.30 -9.24
CA ILE A 43 -4.89 49.13 -9.64
C ILE A 43 -5.28 50.16 -8.55
N GLN A 44 -5.17 49.82 -7.27
CA GLN A 44 -5.41 50.74 -6.15
C GLN A 44 -4.31 51.79 -5.98
N THR A 45 -3.06 51.47 -6.37
CA THR A 45 -1.93 52.43 -6.31
C THR A 45 -1.95 53.39 -7.51
N ALA A 46 -2.70 53.09 -8.56
CA ALA A 46 -2.88 53.93 -9.72
C ALA A 46 -4.05 54.97 -9.59
N ALA A 47 -4.76 54.95 -8.46
CA ALA A 47 -5.86 55.86 -8.17
C ALA A 47 -5.49 56.84 -7.02
N ALA A 48 -4.65 57.85 -7.31
CA ALA A 48 -4.51 59.18 -6.72
C ALA A 48 -3.08 59.73 -6.94
N PRO A 49 -2.83 61.03 -7.19
CA PRO A 49 -3.69 62.17 -6.96
C PRO A 49 -3.96 63.03 -8.22
N GLU A 50 -4.97 63.92 -8.11
CA GLU A 50 -5.35 64.90 -9.12
C GLU A 50 -4.16 65.80 -9.56
N LEU A 51 -3.87 65.80 -10.88
CA LEU A 51 -2.99 66.75 -11.53
C LEU A 51 -3.77 67.97 -12.02
N PRO A 52 -3.21 69.19 -11.98
CA PRO A 52 -3.87 70.43 -12.34
C PRO A 52 -4.23 70.50 -13.85
N ALA A 53 -5.37 71.09 -14.16
CA ALA A 53 -6.06 71.15 -15.44
C ALA A 53 -5.32 71.81 -16.65
N GLN A 54 -4.00 72.02 -16.58
CA GLN A 54 -3.22 72.59 -17.69
C GLN A 54 -2.42 71.53 -18.52
N ILE A 55 -2.36 70.28 -18.11
CA ILE A 55 -1.62 69.24 -18.83
C ILE A 55 -2.54 68.37 -19.72
N GLU A 56 -3.86 68.54 -19.59
CA GLU A 56 -4.84 67.75 -20.32
C GLU A 56 -4.93 68.04 -21.82
N LYS A 57 -4.39 69.20 -22.27
CA LYS A 57 -4.45 69.65 -23.69
C LYS A 57 -3.26 69.20 -24.54
N GLU A 58 -2.12 68.82 -23.92
CA GLU A 58 -0.97 68.31 -24.68
C GLU A 58 -0.92 66.79 -24.76
N ALA A 59 -1.63 66.05 -23.83
CA ALA A 59 -1.69 64.59 -23.85
C ALA A 59 -2.68 64.04 -24.90
N SER A 60 -3.60 64.83 -25.42
CA SER A 60 -4.60 64.39 -26.40
C SER A 60 -4.08 64.31 -27.85
N VAL A 61 -2.91 64.90 -28.13
CA VAL A 61 -2.35 64.95 -29.50
C VAL A 61 -1.30 63.86 -29.76
N VAL A 62 -0.79 63.19 -28.71
CA VAL A 62 0.25 62.15 -28.83
C VAL A 62 -0.32 60.72 -28.80
N LEU A 63 -1.62 60.54 -28.52
CA LEU A 63 -2.27 59.23 -28.36
C LEU A 63 -3.06 58.74 -29.60
N SER A 64 -2.90 59.40 -30.79
CA SER A 64 -3.67 58.99 -31.97
C SER A 64 -2.96 58.08 -32.97
N ASP A 65 -1.69 57.67 -32.71
CA ASP A 65 -0.95 56.94 -33.75
C ASP A 65 -0.22 55.66 -33.30
N SER A 66 -0.74 54.96 -32.31
CA SER A 66 -0.26 53.59 -32.02
C SER A 66 -1.36 52.68 -31.46
N SER A 67 -2.38 52.43 -32.27
CA SER A 67 -3.39 51.39 -31.98
C SER A 67 -3.00 50.05 -32.63
N SER A 68 -2.05 49.36 -32.03
CA SER A 68 -2.01 47.88 -32.15
C SER A 68 -2.90 47.31 -31.06
N PRO A 69 -3.89 46.48 -31.38
CA PRO A 69 -4.80 45.93 -30.37
C PRO A 69 -4.03 44.96 -29.50
N LEU A 70 -3.95 45.25 -28.21
CA LEU A 70 -3.60 44.27 -27.17
C LEU A 70 -4.63 43.13 -27.21
N PRO A 71 -4.23 41.87 -27.08
CA PRO A 71 -5.19 40.76 -27.07
C PRO A 71 -6.14 40.93 -25.87
N VAL A 72 -7.37 41.17 -26.19
CA VAL A 72 -8.49 41.18 -25.24
C VAL A 72 -8.55 39.78 -24.63
N SER A 73 -8.38 39.71 -23.31
CA SER A 73 -8.70 38.52 -22.53
C SER A 73 -10.18 38.18 -22.82
N GLU A 74 -10.39 37.12 -23.60
CA GLU A 74 -11.73 36.56 -23.77
C GLU A 74 -12.24 36.15 -22.39
N LYS A 75 -13.22 36.87 -21.90
CA LYS A 75 -14.16 36.37 -20.91
C LYS A 75 -14.67 35.04 -21.46
N GLU A 76 -14.57 33.94 -20.70
CA GLU A 76 -15.28 32.72 -20.99
C GLU A 76 -16.79 33.01 -20.96
N ASP A 77 -17.29 33.33 -22.12
CA ASP A 77 -18.71 33.56 -22.36
C ASP A 77 -19.42 32.22 -22.36
N SER A 78 -20.53 32.12 -21.66
CA SER A 78 -21.41 30.94 -21.66
C SER A 78 -21.83 30.50 -23.09
N GLY A 79 -21.66 31.34 -24.11
CA GLY A 79 -21.78 31.00 -25.53
C GLY A 79 -20.68 30.05 -26.06
N SER A 80 -19.53 29.93 -25.40
CA SER A 80 -18.44 29.04 -25.87
C SER A 80 -18.75 27.55 -25.67
N PHE A 81 -19.54 27.20 -24.65
CA PHE A 81 -19.95 25.80 -24.40
C PHE A 81 -21.00 25.37 -25.44
N GLU A 82 -21.95 26.20 -25.72
CA GLU A 82 -23.01 25.96 -26.72
C GLU A 82 -22.43 25.86 -28.15
N PHE A 83 -21.47 26.72 -28.51
CA PHE A 83 -20.76 26.66 -29.79
C PHE A 83 -19.80 25.45 -29.89
N LYS A 84 -19.06 25.09 -28.81
CA LYS A 84 -18.21 23.88 -28.75
C LYS A 84 -19.06 22.61 -28.82
N MET A 85 -20.21 22.60 -28.16
CA MET A 85 -21.11 21.43 -28.19
C MET A 85 -21.86 21.37 -29.54
N GLY A 86 -22.32 22.51 -30.08
CA GLY A 86 -22.97 22.58 -31.37
C GLY A 86 -22.07 22.16 -32.53
N SER A 87 -20.88 22.74 -32.67
CA SER A 87 -20.04 22.46 -33.84
C SER A 87 -19.32 21.11 -33.79
N LYS A 88 -18.81 20.66 -32.63
CA LYS A 88 -18.09 19.38 -32.52
C LYS A 88 -19.02 18.20 -32.36
N PHE A 89 -20.06 18.35 -31.53
CA PHE A 89 -20.97 17.23 -31.26
C PHE A 89 -21.84 16.93 -32.48
N PHE A 90 -22.48 17.96 -33.09
CA PHE A 90 -23.31 17.75 -34.28
C PHE A 90 -22.50 17.29 -35.51
N THR A 91 -21.25 17.75 -35.66
CA THR A 91 -20.38 17.25 -36.73
C THR A 91 -20.04 15.80 -36.49
N GLY A 92 -19.68 15.41 -35.25
CA GLY A 92 -19.38 14.02 -34.90
C GLY A 92 -20.60 13.10 -35.08
N VAL A 93 -21.76 13.49 -34.56
CA VAL A 93 -23.02 12.76 -34.73
C VAL A 93 -23.43 12.70 -36.20
N GLY A 94 -23.23 13.76 -36.98
CA GLY A 94 -23.48 13.77 -38.41
C GLY A 94 -22.64 12.77 -39.17
N VAL A 95 -21.36 12.66 -38.87
CA VAL A 95 -20.47 11.66 -39.47
C VAL A 95 -20.90 10.23 -39.10
N VAL A 96 -21.22 9.99 -37.83
CA VAL A 96 -21.73 8.66 -37.39
C VAL A 96 -23.05 8.33 -38.09
N ALA A 97 -23.97 9.34 -38.22
CA ALA A 97 -25.24 9.16 -38.95
C ALA A 97 -25.02 8.82 -40.42
N ILE A 98 -24.04 9.46 -41.09
CA ILE A 98 -23.68 9.14 -42.49
C ILE A 98 -23.12 7.72 -42.60
N ILE A 99 -22.28 7.28 -41.67
CA ILE A 99 -21.74 5.91 -41.63
C ILE A 99 -22.88 4.89 -41.43
N CYS A 100 -23.80 5.17 -40.50
CA CYS A 100 -24.98 4.34 -40.29
C CYS A 100 -25.92 4.34 -41.52
N ALA A 101 -26.14 5.50 -42.15
CA ALA A 101 -26.93 5.59 -43.37
C ALA A 101 -26.31 4.83 -44.53
N ALA A 102 -24.98 4.88 -44.70
CA ALA A 102 -24.27 4.08 -45.67
C ALA A 102 -24.43 2.56 -45.37
N GLY A 103 -24.37 2.15 -44.10
CA GLY A 103 -24.64 0.80 -43.66
C GLY A 103 -26.08 0.32 -43.97
N PHE A 104 -27.09 1.14 -43.68
CA PHE A 104 -28.47 0.85 -43.98
C PHE A 104 -28.77 0.87 -45.49
N PHE A 105 -28.15 1.78 -46.24
CA PHE A 105 -28.24 1.80 -47.70
C PHE A 105 -27.62 0.56 -48.32
N LEU A 106 -26.44 0.16 -47.85
CA LEU A 106 -25.78 -1.07 -48.27
C LEU A 106 -26.68 -2.29 -47.94
N ARG A 107 -27.33 -2.33 -46.78
CA ARG A 107 -28.28 -3.39 -46.42
C ARG A 107 -29.47 -3.41 -47.35
N TYR A 108 -30.08 -2.26 -47.65
CA TYR A 108 -31.21 -2.14 -48.56
C TYR A 108 -30.86 -2.60 -49.99
N VAL A 109 -29.68 -2.18 -50.48
CA VAL A 109 -29.13 -2.58 -51.78
C VAL A 109 -28.80 -4.07 -51.79
N PHE A 110 -28.43 -4.62 -50.63
CA PHE A 110 -28.15 -6.03 -50.42
C PHE A 110 -29.42 -6.90 -50.53
N GLU A 111 -30.48 -6.47 -49.83
CA GLU A 111 -31.74 -7.21 -49.78
C GLU A 111 -32.53 -7.18 -51.10
N ASN A 112 -32.26 -6.21 -51.99
CA ASN A 112 -32.99 -6.02 -53.26
C ASN A 112 -32.17 -6.36 -54.53
N ASP A 113 -30.93 -6.91 -54.40
CA ASP A 113 -30.04 -7.27 -55.52
C ASP A 113 -29.85 -6.22 -56.63
N LEU A 114 -30.04 -4.91 -56.29
CA LEU A 114 -30.02 -3.82 -57.24
C LEU A 114 -28.64 -3.56 -57.86
N ILE A 115 -27.57 -3.92 -57.17
CA ILE A 115 -26.16 -3.72 -57.59
C ILE A 115 -25.39 -4.98 -57.30
N ASN A 116 -24.60 -5.45 -58.25
CA ASN A 116 -23.73 -6.59 -58.04
C ASN A 116 -22.64 -6.29 -56.98
N GLU A 117 -22.05 -7.32 -56.41
CA GLU A 117 -21.11 -7.23 -55.27
C GLU A 117 -19.92 -6.31 -55.54
N TRP A 118 -19.33 -6.37 -56.76
CA TRP A 118 -18.27 -5.46 -57.19
C TRP A 118 -18.74 -3.99 -57.22
N GLY A 119 -19.94 -3.75 -57.69
CA GLY A 119 -20.51 -2.39 -57.73
C GLY A 119 -20.75 -1.82 -56.33
N ARG A 120 -21.13 -2.66 -55.35
CA ARG A 120 -21.32 -2.27 -53.95
C ARG A 120 -20.00 -1.82 -53.32
N VAL A 121 -18.93 -2.59 -53.50
CA VAL A 121 -17.58 -2.26 -53.01
C VAL A 121 -17.05 -1.00 -53.70
N ALA A 122 -17.23 -0.91 -55.02
CA ALA A 122 -16.77 0.27 -55.79
C ALA A 122 -17.44 1.55 -55.32
N LEU A 123 -18.76 1.55 -55.08
CA LEU A 123 -19.49 2.68 -54.52
C LEU A 123 -18.95 3.08 -53.14
N GLY A 124 -18.68 2.14 -52.25
CA GLY A 124 -18.07 2.38 -50.96
C GLY A 124 -16.68 3.02 -51.07
N VAL A 125 -15.84 2.50 -51.96
CA VAL A 125 -14.50 3.05 -52.20
C VAL A 125 -14.59 4.46 -52.78
N ILE A 126 -15.48 4.71 -53.75
CA ILE A 126 -15.70 6.03 -54.36
C ILE A 126 -16.21 7.03 -53.32
N ALA A 127 -17.19 6.63 -52.49
CA ALA A 127 -17.73 7.45 -51.41
C ALA A 127 -16.66 7.80 -50.39
N GLY A 128 -15.85 6.82 -49.94
CA GLY A 128 -14.75 7.02 -49.01
C GLY A 128 -13.67 7.96 -49.58
N ALA A 129 -13.26 7.72 -50.85
CA ALA A 129 -12.29 8.60 -51.54
C ALA A 129 -12.82 10.02 -51.71
N THR A 130 -14.11 10.17 -52.05
CA THR A 130 -14.76 11.48 -52.14
C THR A 130 -14.76 12.23 -50.81
N LEU A 131 -15.11 11.55 -49.70
CA LEU A 131 -15.04 12.12 -48.36
C LEU A 131 -13.61 12.54 -47.96
N LEU A 132 -12.59 11.78 -48.34
CA LEU A 132 -11.18 12.15 -48.14
C LEU A 132 -10.84 13.43 -48.92
N ALA A 133 -11.22 13.51 -50.18
CA ALA A 133 -10.93 14.65 -51.08
C ALA A 133 -11.70 15.92 -50.56
N VAL A 134 -12.98 15.80 -50.25
CA VAL A 134 -13.78 16.93 -49.72
C VAL A 134 -13.27 17.35 -48.37
N GLY A 135 -12.86 16.42 -47.48
CA GLY A 135 -12.22 16.69 -46.20
C GLY A 135 -10.94 17.50 -46.36
N GLU A 136 -10.08 17.14 -47.31
CA GLU A 136 -8.81 17.84 -47.59
C GLU A 136 -9.08 19.27 -48.16
N LEU A 137 -10.07 19.43 -49.03
CA LEU A 137 -10.44 20.75 -49.62
C LEU A 137 -11.07 21.65 -48.56
N THR A 138 -11.91 21.09 -47.69
CA THR A 138 -12.70 21.85 -46.72
C THR A 138 -11.87 22.31 -45.53
N ARG A 139 -10.81 21.58 -45.18
CA ARG A 139 -9.97 21.84 -43.98
C ARG A 139 -9.33 23.23 -43.96
N LYS A 140 -9.07 23.83 -45.12
CA LYS A 140 -8.49 25.18 -45.20
C LYS A 140 -9.42 26.25 -44.60
N LYS A 141 -10.75 26.08 -44.76
CA LYS A 141 -11.75 27.00 -44.24
C LYS A 141 -12.35 26.54 -42.91
N TYR A 142 -12.55 25.24 -42.73
CA TYR A 142 -13.16 24.62 -41.55
C TYR A 142 -12.34 23.40 -41.10
N PRO A 143 -11.23 23.59 -40.31
CA PRO A 143 -10.28 22.52 -39.99
C PRO A 143 -10.91 21.32 -39.30
N ASN A 144 -11.74 21.55 -38.25
CA ASN A 144 -12.39 20.48 -37.50
C ASN A 144 -13.38 19.67 -38.33
N TYR A 145 -14.14 20.35 -39.21
CA TYR A 145 -15.08 19.70 -40.10
C TYR A 145 -14.36 18.88 -41.18
N GLY A 146 -13.30 19.42 -41.77
CA GLY A 146 -12.48 18.72 -42.74
C GLY A 146 -11.82 17.45 -42.16
N GLN A 147 -11.33 17.52 -40.91
CA GLN A 147 -10.78 16.36 -40.21
C GLN A 147 -11.83 15.27 -39.95
N ALA A 148 -13.07 15.67 -39.57
CA ALA A 148 -14.17 14.73 -39.36
C ALA A 148 -14.57 14.03 -40.66
N LEU A 149 -14.65 14.76 -41.80
CA LEU A 149 -14.89 14.16 -43.10
C LEU A 149 -13.79 13.19 -43.53
N THR A 150 -12.53 13.59 -43.32
CA THR A 150 -11.37 12.71 -43.61
C THR A 150 -11.44 11.41 -42.77
N GLY A 151 -11.73 11.50 -41.47
CA GLY A 151 -11.92 10.34 -40.59
C GLY A 151 -13.09 9.45 -41.03
N GLY A 152 -14.22 10.06 -41.39
CA GLY A 152 -15.38 9.34 -41.95
C GLY A 152 -15.04 8.62 -43.27
N GLY A 153 -14.29 9.28 -44.16
CA GLY A 153 -13.82 8.68 -45.41
C GLY A 153 -12.90 7.47 -45.19
N LEU A 154 -11.96 7.56 -44.22
CA LEU A 154 -11.15 6.39 -43.84
C LEU A 154 -12.01 5.24 -43.30
N GLY A 155 -12.99 5.53 -42.43
CA GLY A 155 -13.92 4.53 -41.92
C GLY A 155 -14.71 3.82 -43.00
N VAL A 156 -15.25 4.57 -43.97
CA VAL A 156 -15.97 4.01 -45.14
C VAL A 156 -15.03 3.12 -45.99
N LEU A 157 -13.77 3.52 -46.21
CA LEU A 157 -12.80 2.69 -46.95
C LEU A 157 -12.47 1.39 -46.19
N TYR A 158 -12.26 1.46 -44.88
CA TYR A 158 -12.02 0.24 -44.08
C TYR A 158 -13.20 -0.73 -44.18
N ILE A 159 -14.43 -0.25 -44.01
CA ILE A 159 -15.65 -1.07 -44.11
C ILE A 159 -15.77 -1.67 -45.53
N SER A 160 -15.49 -0.90 -46.57
CA SER A 160 -15.60 -1.34 -47.97
C SER A 160 -14.62 -2.46 -48.31
N PHE A 161 -13.34 -2.33 -47.92
CA PHE A 161 -12.34 -3.38 -48.14
C PHE A 161 -12.56 -4.61 -47.26
N TYR A 162 -13.04 -4.41 -46.03
CA TYR A 162 -13.44 -5.51 -45.17
C TYR A 162 -14.60 -6.29 -45.76
N ALA A 163 -15.64 -5.59 -46.25
CA ALA A 163 -16.80 -6.22 -46.91
C ALA A 163 -16.39 -6.98 -48.18
N ALA A 164 -15.48 -6.43 -48.98
CA ALA A 164 -14.96 -7.11 -50.19
C ALA A 164 -14.29 -8.43 -49.87
N PHE A 165 -13.63 -8.55 -48.73
CA PHE A 165 -12.99 -9.80 -48.28
C PHE A 165 -13.95 -10.70 -47.52
N SER A 166 -14.54 -10.22 -46.42
CA SER A 166 -15.27 -11.06 -45.44
C SER A 166 -16.67 -11.41 -45.89
N PHE A 167 -17.44 -10.46 -46.45
CA PHE A 167 -18.82 -10.69 -46.83
C PHE A 167 -18.99 -11.20 -48.27
N TYR A 168 -18.24 -10.58 -49.21
CA TYR A 168 -18.40 -10.87 -50.62
C TYR A 168 -17.37 -11.84 -51.18
N GLN A 169 -16.29 -12.12 -50.46
CA GLN A 169 -15.17 -13.00 -50.92
C GLN A 169 -14.66 -12.65 -52.35
N LEU A 170 -14.69 -11.36 -52.70
CA LEU A 170 -14.30 -10.85 -54.00
C LEU A 170 -12.77 -10.74 -54.16
N VAL A 171 -12.07 -10.60 -53.04
CA VAL A 171 -10.62 -10.41 -53.03
C VAL A 171 -9.96 -11.47 -52.14
N VAL A 172 -8.79 -11.91 -52.55
CA VAL A 172 -7.97 -12.81 -51.73
C VAL A 172 -7.36 -12.08 -50.52
N GLN A 173 -7.11 -12.83 -49.46
CA GLN A 173 -6.61 -12.28 -48.18
C GLN A 173 -5.43 -11.32 -48.32
N PRO A 174 -4.35 -11.61 -49.11
CA PRO A 174 -3.23 -10.68 -49.26
C PRO A 174 -3.63 -9.34 -49.90
N ALA A 175 -4.59 -9.35 -50.83
CA ALA A 175 -5.08 -8.13 -51.47
C ALA A 175 -5.91 -7.26 -50.52
N ALA A 176 -6.74 -7.89 -49.67
CA ALA A 176 -7.48 -7.19 -48.60
C ALA A 176 -6.53 -6.58 -47.58
N PHE A 177 -5.51 -7.31 -47.15
CA PHE A 177 -4.46 -6.81 -46.26
C PHE A 177 -3.75 -5.58 -46.88
N LEU A 178 -3.29 -5.68 -48.13
CA LEU A 178 -2.61 -4.60 -48.78
C LEU A 178 -3.47 -3.34 -48.95
N SER A 179 -4.75 -3.54 -49.23
CA SER A 179 -5.72 -2.41 -49.33
C SER A 179 -5.89 -1.70 -47.97
N MET A 180 -6.06 -2.44 -46.89
CA MET A 180 -6.22 -1.88 -45.55
C MET A 180 -4.91 -1.23 -45.04
N ILE A 181 -3.75 -1.79 -45.37
CA ILE A 181 -2.45 -1.13 -45.18
C ILE A 181 -2.42 0.22 -45.91
N GLY A 182 -2.88 0.25 -47.15
CA GLY A 182 -2.97 1.49 -47.93
C GLY A 182 -3.85 2.55 -47.29
N VAL A 183 -5.03 2.15 -46.72
CA VAL A 183 -5.94 3.07 -45.99
C VAL A 183 -5.27 3.57 -44.73
N THR A 184 -4.59 2.70 -43.98
CA THR A 184 -3.86 3.08 -42.74
C THR A 184 -2.74 4.07 -43.06
N ALA A 185 -1.93 3.77 -44.06
CA ALA A 185 -0.83 4.65 -44.50
C ALA A 185 -1.35 6.01 -44.97
N ALA A 186 -2.42 6.04 -45.78
CA ALA A 186 -3.07 7.27 -46.19
C ALA A 186 -3.59 8.07 -44.98
N GLY A 187 -4.22 7.40 -44.00
CA GLY A 187 -4.71 8.02 -42.78
C GLY A 187 -3.59 8.66 -41.94
N ILE A 188 -2.46 7.96 -41.76
CA ILE A 188 -1.28 8.49 -41.06
C ILE A 188 -0.69 9.70 -41.81
N LEU A 189 -0.52 9.61 -43.11
CA LEU A 189 0.00 10.72 -43.95
C LEU A 189 -0.90 11.94 -43.89
N LEU A 190 -2.23 11.73 -44.02
CA LEU A 190 -3.22 12.82 -43.91
C LEU A 190 -3.24 13.42 -42.51
N SER A 191 -3.07 12.61 -41.46
CA SER A 191 -3.01 13.09 -40.08
C SER A 191 -1.82 14.03 -39.85
N LEU A 192 -0.64 13.67 -40.36
CA LEU A 192 0.57 14.51 -40.32
C LEU A 192 0.36 15.81 -41.10
N ARG A 193 -0.19 15.71 -42.32
CA ARG A 193 -0.47 16.87 -43.19
C ARG A 193 -1.53 17.80 -42.61
N GLN A 194 -2.54 17.25 -41.95
CA GLN A 194 -3.62 18.02 -41.30
C GLN A 194 -3.30 18.44 -39.87
N ASN A 195 -2.14 18.01 -39.33
CA ASN A 195 -1.73 18.21 -37.93
C ASN A 195 -2.81 17.77 -36.93
N SER A 196 -3.45 16.63 -37.20
CA SER A 196 -4.58 16.12 -36.42
C SER A 196 -4.23 14.82 -35.70
N MET A 197 -4.04 14.88 -34.39
CA MET A 197 -3.79 13.72 -33.54
C MET A 197 -5.00 12.74 -33.54
N SER A 198 -6.23 13.28 -33.54
CA SER A 198 -7.45 12.46 -33.56
C SER A 198 -7.53 11.58 -34.80
N LEU A 199 -7.14 12.12 -35.97
CA LEU A 199 -7.11 11.38 -37.22
C LEU A 199 -6.02 10.29 -37.20
N ALA A 200 -4.86 10.57 -36.60
CA ALA A 200 -3.80 9.58 -36.44
C ALA A 200 -4.26 8.41 -35.55
N ILE A 201 -4.90 8.68 -34.42
CA ILE A 201 -5.46 7.66 -33.53
C ILE A 201 -6.51 6.83 -34.26
N PHE A 202 -7.42 7.46 -35.02
CA PHE A 202 -8.46 6.78 -35.77
C PHE A 202 -7.87 5.81 -36.82
N ALA A 203 -6.91 6.30 -37.62
CA ALA A 203 -6.20 5.47 -38.60
C ALA A 203 -5.46 4.30 -37.94
N GLN A 204 -4.83 4.53 -36.79
CA GLN A 204 -4.12 3.53 -36.02
C GLN A 204 -5.06 2.45 -35.46
N VAL A 205 -6.21 2.83 -34.90
CA VAL A 205 -7.24 1.88 -34.41
C VAL A 205 -7.72 0.99 -35.56
N GLY A 206 -8.06 1.58 -36.72
CA GLY A 206 -8.40 0.82 -37.91
C GLY A 206 -7.28 -0.12 -38.37
N GLY A 207 -6.03 0.35 -38.28
CA GLY A 207 -4.86 -0.48 -38.56
C GLY A 207 -4.72 -1.68 -37.63
N PHE A 208 -4.87 -1.52 -36.32
CA PHE A 208 -4.82 -2.64 -35.35
C PHE A 208 -5.98 -3.60 -35.48
N LEU A 209 -7.15 -3.14 -35.92
CA LEU A 209 -8.30 -4.01 -36.20
C LEU A 209 -8.08 -4.87 -37.46
N THR A 210 -7.26 -4.43 -38.40
CA THR A 210 -7.04 -5.12 -39.68
C THR A 210 -6.66 -6.60 -39.53
N PRO A 211 -5.60 -6.99 -38.76
CA PRO A 211 -5.27 -8.41 -38.60
C PRO A 211 -6.33 -9.22 -37.89
N LEU A 212 -7.12 -8.61 -36.99
CA LEU A 212 -8.21 -9.27 -36.29
C LEU A 212 -9.40 -9.53 -37.21
N LEU A 213 -9.64 -8.66 -38.18
CA LEU A 213 -10.78 -8.72 -39.09
C LEU A 213 -10.50 -9.63 -40.33
N ILE A 214 -9.23 -9.77 -40.73
CA ILE A 214 -8.83 -10.51 -41.97
C ILE A 214 -8.22 -11.88 -41.64
N ASP A 215 -8.25 -12.29 -40.38
CA ASP A 215 -7.72 -13.58 -39.96
C ASP A 215 -8.55 -14.74 -40.56
N ASN A 216 -7.87 -15.70 -41.17
CA ASN A 216 -8.46 -16.91 -41.76
C ASN A 216 -8.10 -18.18 -40.98
N GLY A 217 -7.62 -18.07 -39.74
CA GLY A 217 -7.25 -19.20 -38.90
C GLY A 217 -5.95 -19.92 -39.30
N ALA A 218 -5.12 -19.35 -40.18
CA ALA A 218 -3.88 -19.97 -40.62
C ALA A 218 -2.79 -20.11 -39.54
N GLY A 219 -2.96 -19.47 -38.38
CA GLY A 219 -2.10 -19.61 -37.19
C GLY A 219 -0.68 -19.06 -37.29
N SER A 220 -0.21 -18.71 -38.49
CA SER A 220 1.16 -18.18 -38.70
C SER A 220 1.31 -16.77 -38.16
N PRO A 221 2.26 -16.49 -37.25
CA PRO A 221 2.44 -15.17 -36.65
C PRO A 221 3.08 -14.14 -37.58
N HIS A 222 3.75 -14.58 -38.66
CA HIS A 222 4.65 -13.73 -39.44
C HIS A 222 3.93 -12.58 -40.13
N ILE A 223 2.83 -12.84 -40.82
CA ILE A 223 2.12 -11.81 -41.59
C ILE A 223 1.48 -10.76 -40.67
N PRO A 224 0.66 -11.14 -39.66
CA PRO A 224 0.03 -10.15 -38.77
C PRO A 224 1.08 -9.39 -37.93
N PHE A 225 2.13 -10.05 -37.45
CA PHE A 225 3.12 -9.37 -36.60
C PHE A 225 4.06 -8.47 -37.41
N LEU A 226 4.41 -8.84 -38.63
CA LEU A 226 5.14 -7.94 -39.53
C LEU A 226 4.32 -6.67 -39.79
N TYR A 227 3.02 -6.83 -40.04
CA TYR A 227 2.12 -5.70 -40.22
C TYR A 227 2.04 -4.81 -38.98
N ILE A 228 1.90 -5.39 -37.76
CA ILE A 228 1.91 -4.66 -36.50
C ILE A 228 3.26 -3.97 -36.28
N ALA A 229 4.37 -4.61 -36.67
CA ALA A 229 5.70 -4.00 -36.63
C ALA A 229 5.78 -2.74 -37.51
N LEU A 230 5.22 -2.80 -38.73
CA LEU A 230 5.12 -1.64 -39.63
C LEU A 230 4.25 -0.52 -39.05
N LEU A 231 3.12 -0.85 -38.41
CA LEU A 231 2.31 0.14 -37.71
C LEU A 231 3.09 0.79 -36.57
N ASN A 232 3.77 0.01 -35.76
CA ASN A 232 4.58 0.51 -34.65
C ASN A 232 5.77 1.35 -35.16
N LEU A 233 6.36 0.96 -36.30
CA LEU A 233 7.37 1.76 -36.96
C LEU A 233 6.80 3.11 -37.45
N ALA A 234 5.58 3.14 -37.99
CA ALA A 234 4.92 4.39 -38.37
C ALA A 234 4.67 5.31 -37.15
N ILE A 235 4.30 4.74 -35.99
CA ILE A 235 4.21 5.49 -34.72
C ILE A 235 5.57 6.05 -34.31
N PHE A 236 6.61 5.22 -34.39
CA PHE A 236 7.98 5.60 -34.09
C PHE A 236 8.43 6.77 -34.98
N LEU A 237 8.22 6.69 -36.29
CA LEU A 237 8.52 7.79 -37.23
C LEU A 237 7.69 9.02 -36.96
N THR A 238 6.43 8.86 -36.60
CA THR A 238 5.55 9.98 -36.21
C THR A 238 6.08 10.69 -34.97
N ALA A 239 6.66 9.95 -33.99
CA ALA A 239 7.27 10.54 -32.81
C ALA A 239 8.46 11.46 -33.11
N PHE A 240 9.14 11.28 -34.21
CA PHE A 240 10.15 12.22 -34.71
C PHE A 240 9.55 13.51 -35.24
N CYS A 241 8.34 13.45 -35.84
CA CYS A 241 7.71 14.60 -36.44
C CYS A 241 6.85 15.39 -35.46
N LYS A 242 6.13 14.69 -34.59
CA LYS A 242 5.11 15.27 -33.67
C LYS A 242 5.22 14.64 -32.28
N LEU A 243 5.03 15.47 -31.24
CA LEU A 243 4.97 15.03 -29.83
C LEU A 243 3.51 14.65 -29.46
N TRP A 244 2.98 13.62 -30.10
CA TRP A 244 1.63 13.11 -29.84
C TRP A 244 1.68 11.90 -28.89
N ALA A 245 1.87 12.17 -27.60
CA ALA A 245 1.97 11.17 -26.56
C ALA A 245 0.81 10.15 -26.52
N PRO A 246 -0.48 10.51 -26.65
CA PRO A 246 -1.58 9.55 -26.70
C PRO A 246 -1.48 8.53 -27.84
N LEU A 247 -0.81 8.87 -28.94
CA LEU A 247 -0.61 7.96 -30.08
C LEU A 247 0.28 6.75 -29.70
N SER A 248 1.32 7.00 -28.91
CA SER A 248 2.19 5.91 -28.40
C SER A 248 1.44 5.00 -27.42
N LEU A 249 0.57 5.57 -26.58
CA LEU A 249 -0.23 4.79 -25.64
C LEU A 249 -1.27 3.90 -26.34
N THR A 250 -2.00 4.45 -27.33
CA THR A 250 -2.94 3.63 -28.11
C THR A 250 -2.22 2.56 -28.94
N GLY A 251 -0.98 2.85 -29.39
CA GLY A 251 -0.14 1.89 -30.08
C GLY A 251 0.27 0.70 -29.22
N ILE A 252 0.76 0.96 -28.02
CA ILE A 252 1.19 -0.12 -27.12
C ILE A 252 0.00 -0.99 -26.68
N ILE A 253 -1.16 -0.39 -26.42
CA ILE A 253 -2.40 -1.11 -26.09
C ILE A 253 -2.86 -1.95 -27.29
N GLY A 254 -2.92 -1.38 -28.49
CA GLY A 254 -3.30 -2.10 -29.70
C GLY A 254 -2.37 -3.27 -30.00
N THR A 255 -1.07 -3.09 -29.82
CA THR A 255 -0.07 -4.15 -29.98
C THR A 255 -0.28 -5.27 -28.97
N ALA A 256 -0.51 -4.93 -27.69
CA ALA A 256 -0.72 -5.91 -26.65
C ALA A 256 -2.02 -6.71 -26.86
N LEU A 257 -3.10 -6.06 -27.28
CA LEU A 257 -4.36 -6.73 -27.60
C LEU A 257 -4.22 -7.67 -28.81
N ALA A 258 -3.56 -7.24 -29.87
CA ALA A 258 -3.36 -8.07 -31.06
C ALA A 258 -2.44 -9.26 -30.77
N TYR A 259 -1.34 -9.05 -30.02
CA TYR A 259 -0.46 -10.14 -29.59
C TYR A 259 -1.19 -11.11 -28.66
N GLY A 260 -1.93 -10.60 -27.68
CA GLY A 260 -2.70 -11.42 -26.73
C GLY A 260 -3.78 -12.25 -27.42
N TYR A 261 -4.52 -11.66 -28.37
CA TYR A 261 -5.50 -12.38 -29.19
C TYR A 261 -4.86 -13.54 -29.95
N TRP A 262 -3.73 -13.28 -30.63
CA TRP A 262 -3.01 -14.32 -31.34
C TRP A 262 -2.48 -15.40 -30.40
N TYR A 263 -1.92 -15.01 -29.23
CA TYR A 263 -1.40 -15.96 -28.25
C TYR A 263 -2.47 -16.93 -27.73
N VAL A 264 -3.63 -16.41 -27.37
CA VAL A 264 -4.71 -17.23 -26.82
C VAL A 264 -5.30 -18.20 -27.84
N ASN A 265 -5.40 -17.79 -29.13
CA ASN A 265 -6.11 -18.56 -30.13
C ASN A 265 -5.21 -19.43 -31.02
N PHE A 266 -3.93 -19.07 -31.22
CA PHE A 266 -3.09 -19.66 -32.25
C PHE A 266 -1.70 -20.09 -31.79
N TYR A 267 -1.27 -19.72 -30.57
CA TYR A 267 0.08 -20.05 -30.10
C TYR A 267 0.25 -21.56 -29.91
N THR A 268 1.34 -22.10 -30.47
CA THR A 268 1.82 -23.47 -30.26
C THR A 268 3.30 -23.47 -29.89
N ALA A 269 3.79 -24.50 -29.20
CA ALA A 269 5.15 -24.52 -28.64
C ALA A 269 6.28 -24.42 -29.70
N ASP A 270 6.03 -24.85 -30.94
CA ASP A 270 6.94 -24.70 -32.08
C ASP A 270 7.14 -23.24 -32.51
N GLN A 271 6.21 -22.36 -32.11
CA GLN A 271 6.26 -20.93 -32.42
C GLN A 271 6.98 -20.11 -31.32
N PHE A 272 7.70 -20.75 -30.41
CA PHE A 272 8.43 -20.12 -29.31
C PHE A 272 9.32 -18.95 -29.77
N PHE A 273 10.22 -19.23 -30.71
CA PHE A 273 11.15 -18.21 -31.20
C PHE A 273 10.48 -17.03 -31.92
N PRO A 274 9.54 -17.25 -32.86
CA PRO A 274 8.78 -16.14 -33.45
C PRO A 274 8.03 -15.32 -32.43
N ALA A 275 7.30 -15.95 -31.50
CA ALA A 275 6.56 -15.25 -30.46
C ALA A 275 7.46 -14.32 -29.63
N LEU A 276 8.56 -14.85 -29.10
CA LEU A 276 9.49 -14.08 -28.29
C LEU A 276 10.20 -12.97 -29.10
N ALA A 277 10.57 -13.26 -30.36
CA ALA A 277 11.24 -12.30 -31.23
C ALA A 277 10.36 -11.08 -31.55
N TYR A 278 9.08 -11.30 -31.90
CA TYR A 278 8.14 -10.21 -32.16
C TYR A 278 7.78 -9.43 -30.90
N ALA A 279 7.55 -10.10 -29.76
CA ALA A 279 7.34 -9.42 -28.49
C ALA A 279 8.54 -8.52 -28.15
N SER A 280 9.77 -9.00 -28.32
CA SER A 280 10.99 -8.24 -28.08
C SER A 280 11.15 -7.06 -29.05
N LEU A 281 10.79 -7.25 -30.31
CA LEU A 281 10.78 -6.19 -31.33
C LEU A 281 9.82 -5.07 -30.97
N PHE A 282 8.58 -5.42 -30.58
CA PHE A 282 7.58 -4.43 -30.18
C PHE A 282 8.03 -3.67 -28.94
N PHE A 283 8.55 -4.37 -27.94
CA PHE A 283 9.14 -3.76 -26.74
C PHE A 283 10.26 -2.77 -27.09
N ALA A 284 11.19 -3.17 -27.96
CA ALA A 284 12.30 -2.32 -28.39
C ALA A 284 11.82 -1.05 -29.10
N ILE A 285 10.79 -1.13 -29.95
CA ILE A 285 10.20 0.03 -30.63
C ILE A 285 9.61 1.02 -29.60
N PHE A 286 8.79 0.57 -28.64
CA PHE A 286 8.19 1.46 -27.65
C PHE A 286 9.22 2.04 -26.68
N LEU A 287 10.24 1.27 -26.32
CA LEU A 287 11.37 1.76 -25.55
C LEU A 287 12.09 2.88 -26.30
N ALA A 288 12.37 2.67 -27.60
CA ALA A 288 13.02 3.66 -28.45
C ALA A 288 12.16 4.93 -28.63
N ILE A 289 10.83 4.81 -28.77
CA ILE A 289 9.91 5.97 -28.81
C ILE A 289 10.05 6.81 -27.55
N SER A 290 10.03 6.18 -26.36
CA SER A 290 10.18 6.87 -25.08
C SER A 290 11.50 7.62 -24.97
N PHE A 291 12.60 7.00 -25.43
CA PHE A 291 13.92 7.64 -25.45
C PHE A 291 14.00 8.81 -26.43
N ILE A 292 13.44 8.68 -27.63
CA ILE A 292 13.46 9.76 -28.65
C ILE A 292 12.71 10.98 -28.12
N GLN A 293 11.55 10.80 -27.55
CA GLN A 293 10.75 11.89 -27.03
C GLN A 293 11.50 12.69 -25.95
N HIS A 294 12.18 12.00 -25.02
CA HIS A 294 12.86 12.66 -23.91
C HIS A 294 14.31 13.07 -24.23
N TYR A 295 15.02 12.30 -25.05
CA TYR A 295 16.45 12.52 -25.35
C TYR A 295 16.65 13.47 -26.53
N VAL A 296 15.96 13.21 -27.65
CA VAL A 296 16.12 13.96 -28.90
C VAL A 296 15.26 15.20 -28.92
N LYS A 297 13.98 15.04 -28.60
CA LYS A 297 13.00 16.15 -28.65
C LYS A 297 12.98 17.01 -27.39
N LYS A 298 13.66 16.57 -26.30
CA LYS A 298 13.67 17.28 -25.02
C LYS A 298 12.23 17.63 -24.58
N ALA A 299 11.28 16.73 -24.83
CA ALA A 299 9.87 16.90 -24.46
C ALA A 299 9.75 17.26 -22.99
N GLY A 300 8.82 18.15 -22.68
CA GLY A 300 8.42 18.42 -21.29
C GLY A 300 7.84 17.18 -20.63
N GLU A 301 7.66 17.26 -19.32
CA GLU A 301 7.08 16.17 -18.52
C GLU A 301 5.59 16.00 -18.89
N ASN A 302 5.25 14.93 -19.60
CA ASN A 302 3.89 14.58 -19.97
C ASN A 302 3.53 13.23 -19.37
N ALA A 303 2.42 13.17 -18.64
CA ALA A 303 1.97 11.97 -17.96
C ALA A 303 1.74 10.77 -18.91
N TRP A 304 1.29 11.03 -20.14
CA TRP A 304 1.06 9.98 -21.14
C TRP A 304 2.33 9.28 -21.60
N ASP A 305 3.41 10.05 -21.81
CA ASP A 305 4.71 9.49 -22.21
C ASP A 305 5.34 8.68 -21.07
N LEU A 306 5.20 9.19 -19.83
CA LEU A 306 5.69 8.49 -18.64
C LEU A 306 4.94 7.18 -18.37
N LEU A 307 3.65 7.13 -18.72
CA LEU A 307 2.84 5.92 -18.62
C LEU A 307 3.35 4.83 -19.58
N VAL A 308 3.74 5.19 -20.81
CA VAL A 308 4.32 4.24 -21.78
C VAL A 308 5.61 3.63 -21.24
N VAL A 309 6.45 4.40 -20.53
CA VAL A 309 7.69 3.90 -19.90
C VAL A 309 7.45 2.76 -18.93
N ILE A 310 6.34 2.82 -18.17
CA ILE A 310 5.98 1.75 -17.21
C ILE A 310 5.26 0.60 -17.92
N LEU A 311 4.34 0.91 -18.84
CA LEU A 311 3.54 -0.12 -19.51
C LEU A 311 4.35 -0.99 -20.45
N ALA A 312 5.35 -0.43 -21.15
CA ALA A 312 6.14 -1.19 -22.12
C ALA A 312 6.82 -2.44 -21.52
N PRO A 313 7.56 -2.36 -20.40
CA PRO A 313 8.17 -3.55 -19.82
C PRO A 313 7.17 -4.49 -19.16
N LEU A 314 6.08 -3.96 -18.61
CA LEU A 314 5.03 -4.79 -17.99
C LEU A 314 4.27 -5.61 -19.03
N LEU A 315 3.91 -5.00 -20.15
CA LEU A 315 3.25 -5.71 -21.25
C LEU A 315 4.20 -6.69 -21.95
N TYR A 316 5.50 -6.34 -22.08
CA TYR A 316 6.50 -7.26 -22.57
C TYR A 316 6.68 -8.46 -21.64
N PHE A 317 6.74 -8.23 -20.33
CA PHE A 317 6.74 -9.31 -19.34
C PHE A 317 5.51 -10.21 -19.50
N HIS A 318 4.32 -9.61 -19.60
CA HIS A 318 3.07 -10.36 -19.75
C HIS A 318 3.00 -11.16 -21.07
N ALA A 319 3.62 -10.67 -22.14
CA ALA A 319 3.71 -11.35 -23.42
C ALA A 319 4.77 -12.48 -23.42
N ALA A 320 5.93 -12.25 -22.81
CA ALA A 320 7.06 -13.17 -22.86
C ALA A 320 7.03 -14.26 -21.77
N TYR A 321 6.53 -13.94 -20.57
CA TYR A 321 6.48 -14.88 -19.45
C TYR A 321 5.71 -16.17 -19.77
N PRO A 322 4.46 -16.14 -20.29
CA PRO A 322 3.72 -17.36 -20.60
C PRO A 322 4.31 -18.16 -21.77
N VAL A 323 5.21 -17.56 -22.57
CA VAL A 323 5.96 -18.24 -23.63
C VAL A 323 7.20 -18.93 -23.04
N ILE A 324 7.89 -18.31 -22.09
CA ILE A 324 9.14 -18.81 -21.51
C ILE A 324 8.88 -19.88 -20.43
N ASP A 325 7.97 -19.61 -19.51
CA ASP A 325 7.76 -20.40 -18.29
C ASP A 325 7.45 -21.88 -18.52
N PRO A 326 6.59 -22.28 -19.47
CA PRO A 326 6.28 -23.69 -19.72
C PRO A 326 7.48 -24.51 -20.24
N LEU A 327 8.39 -23.89 -20.98
CA LEU A 327 9.53 -24.56 -21.61
C LEU A 327 10.82 -24.42 -20.76
N TYR A 328 10.99 -23.28 -20.11
CA TYR A 328 12.21 -22.93 -19.37
C TYR A 328 11.88 -22.25 -18.04
N PRO A 329 11.19 -22.91 -17.07
CA PRO A 329 10.75 -22.30 -15.82
C PRO A 329 11.94 -21.74 -14.99
N GLN A 330 13.12 -22.32 -15.14
CA GLN A 330 14.35 -21.86 -14.46
C GLN A 330 14.82 -20.47 -14.96
N LEU A 331 14.48 -20.08 -16.20
CA LEU A 331 14.86 -18.80 -16.79
C LEU A 331 13.82 -17.71 -16.59
N SER A 332 12.61 -18.04 -16.12
CA SER A 332 11.51 -17.08 -15.97
C SER A 332 11.86 -15.97 -14.97
N GLY A 333 12.40 -16.30 -13.81
CA GLY A 333 12.85 -15.32 -12.82
C GLY A 333 14.04 -14.47 -13.30
N PRO A 334 15.15 -15.08 -13.77
CA PRO A 334 16.29 -14.36 -14.35
C PRO A 334 15.91 -13.45 -15.53
N PHE A 335 14.96 -13.83 -16.37
CA PHE A 335 14.46 -13.01 -17.46
C PHE A 335 13.82 -11.71 -16.93
N VAL A 336 12.92 -11.82 -15.97
CA VAL A 336 12.23 -10.66 -15.38
C VAL A 336 13.20 -9.78 -14.58
N ALA A 337 14.13 -10.41 -13.83
CA ALA A 337 15.19 -9.69 -13.13
C ALA A 337 16.12 -8.95 -14.10
N GLY A 338 16.51 -9.58 -15.22
CA GLY A 338 17.31 -8.97 -16.27
C GLY A 338 16.63 -7.74 -16.90
N LEU A 339 15.32 -7.83 -17.13
CA LEU A 339 14.52 -6.69 -17.62
C LEU A 339 14.48 -5.56 -16.59
N GLY A 340 14.31 -5.88 -15.30
CA GLY A 340 14.35 -4.91 -14.20
C GLY A 340 15.72 -4.22 -14.09
N ILE A 341 16.80 -4.98 -14.15
CA ILE A 341 18.17 -4.45 -14.15
C ILE A 341 18.42 -3.54 -15.37
N LEU A 342 17.95 -3.94 -16.56
CA LEU A 342 18.04 -3.10 -17.78
C LEU A 342 17.40 -1.73 -17.53
N TYR A 343 16.20 -1.67 -16.96
CA TYR A 343 15.52 -0.41 -16.66
C TYR A 343 16.25 0.43 -15.62
N CYS A 344 16.81 -0.19 -14.59
CA CYS A 344 17.65 0.50 -13.61
C CYS A 344 18.92 1.08 -14.25
N LEU A 345 19.58 0.34 -15.17
CA LEU A 345 20.73 0.83 -15.91
C LEU A 345 20.37 2.00 -16.83
N LEU A 346 19.24 1.90 -17.55
CA LEU A 346 18.74 2.98 -18.38
C LEU A 346 18.44 4.24 -17.58
N ALA A 347 17.88 4.09 -16.36
CA ALA A 347 17.65 5.21 -15.44
C ALA A 347 18.96 5.88 -15.00
N VAL A 348 20.00 5.09 -14.70
CA VAL A 348 21.34 5.61 -14.36
C VAL A 348 21.98 6.34 -15.54
N MET A 349 21.88 5.77 -16.75
CA MET A 349 22.37 6.40 -17.98
C MET A 349 21.64 7.72 -18.27
N ALA A 350 20.31 7.74 -18.12
CA ALA A 350 19.50 8.95 -18.24
C ALA A 350 19.94 10.05 -17.25
N GLY A 351 20.33 9.67 -16.03
CA GLY A 351 20.86 10.58 -15.02
C GLY A 351 22.21 11.18 -15.40
N ARG A 352 23.13 10.37 -15.96
CA ARG A 352 24.46 10.84 -16.42
C ARG A 352 24.36 11.80 -17.60
N ALA A 353 23.40 11.59 -18.48
CA ALA A 353 23.18 12.44 -19.66
C ALA A 353 22.55 13.81 -19.33
N ARG A 354 22.32 14.16 -18.05
CA ARG A 354 21.73 15.41 -17.59
C ARG A 354 20.45 15.78 -18.35
N LEU A 355 19.57 14.78 -18.56
CA LEU A 355 18.27 15.01 -19.18
C LEU A 355 17.46 16.06 -18.41
N ARG A 356 16.77 16.92 -19.15
CA ARG A 356 15.94 18.00 -18.58
C ARG A 356 14.79 17.47 -17.73
N SER A 357 14.26 16.27 -18.06
CA SER A 357 13.19 15.61 -17.32
C SER A 357 13.75 14.72 -16.21
N SER A 358 13.63 15.19 -14.98
CA SER A 358 13.97 14.39 -13.78
C SER A 358 12.96 13.25 -13.56
N LEU A 359 11.69 13.46 -13.92
CA LEU A 359 10.62 12.46 -13.75
C LEU A 359 10.84 11.24 -14.65
N PHE A 360 11.26 11.41 -15.90
CA PHE A 360 11.56 10.29 -16.81
C PHE A 360 12.53 9.28 -16.19
N ARG A 361 13.62 9.77 -15.59
CA ARG A 361 14.58 8.93 -14.87
C ARG A 361 13.93 8.18 -13.71
N HIS A 362 13.08 8.86 -12.93
CA HIS A 362 12.41 8.24 -11.79
C HIS A 362 11.41 7.18 -12.24
N PHE A 363 10.71 7.40 -13.35
CA PHE A 363 9.79 6.40 -13.90
C PHE A 363 10.50 5.17 -14.43
N LEU A 364 11.65 5.34 -15.13
CA LEU A 364 12.50 4.20 -15.51
C LEU A 364 12.95 3.39 -14.31
N MET A 365 13.43 4.05 -13.25
CA MET A 365 13.88 3.39 -12.04
C MET A 365 12.72 2.67 -11.33
N SER A 366 11.53 3.30 -11.28
CA SER A 366 10.33 2.70 -10.69
C SER A 366 9.89 1.44 -11.46
N ALA A 367 9.91 1.49 -12.80
CA ALA A 367 9.59 0.32 -13.61
C ALA A 367 10.59 -0.82 -13.39
N GLY A 368 11.89 -0.50 -13.29
CA GLY A 368 12.93 -1.48 -12.96
C GLY A 368 12.69 -2.13 -11.60
N PHE A 369 12.36 -1.34 -10.60
CA PHE A 369 12.06 -1.83 -9.25
C PHE A 369 10.81 -2.71 -9.19
N ILE A 370 9.72 -2.33 -9.88
CA ILE A 370 8.51 -3.15 -9.98
C ILE A 370 8.82 -4.52 -10.59
N LEU A 371 9.62 -4.56 -11.66
CA LEU A 371 10.01 -5.81 -12.30
C LEU A 371 10.87 -6.69 -11.39
N LEU A 372 11.81 -6.10 -10.63
CA LEU A 372 12.59 -6.84 -9.64
C LEU A 372 11.70 -7.44 -8.55
N SER A 373 10.73 -6.66 -8.04
CA SER A 373 9.76 -7.16 -7.05
C SER A 373 8.90 -8.31 -7.59
N ILE A 374 8.59 -8.32 -8.89
CA ILE A 374 7.87 -9.41 -9.57
C ILE A 374 8.79 -10.63 -9.78
N ALA A 375 10.06 -10.42 -10.06
CA ALA A 375 11.02 -11.52 -10.27
C ALA A 375 11.20 -12.40 -9.02
N VAL A 376 11.09 -11.80 -7.82
CA VAL A 376 11.25 -12.53 -6.55
C VAL A 376 10.28 -13.70 -6.41
N PRO A 377 8.94 -13.54 -6.50
CA PRO A 377 8.01 -14.66 -6.36
C PRO A 377 7.98 -15.61 -7.56
N ILE A 378 8.57 -15.23 -8.70
CA ILE A 378 8.74 -16.13 -9.84
C ILE A 378 9.92 -17.07 -9.62
N GLN A 379 11.01 -16.56 -9.03
CA GLN A 379 12.24 -17.31 -8.85
C GLN A 379 12.30 -18.08 -7.54
N PHE A 380 11.63 -17.55 -6.49
CA PHE A 380 11.76 -18.06 -5.14
C PHE A 380 10.41 -18.51 -4.58
N ASP A 381 10.46 -19.50 -3.68
CA ASP A 381 9.30 -20.00 -2.97
C ASP A 381 9.36 -19.66 -1.48
N GLY A 382 8.21 -19.77 -0.81
CA GLY A 382 8.09 -19.78 0.63
C GLY A 382 8.70 -18.55 1.31
N LYS A 383 9.61 -18.81 2.27
CA LYS A 383 10.29 -17.79 3.08
C LYS A 383 11.15 -16.84 2.27
N TRP A 384 11.72 -17.30 1.14
CA TRP A 384 12.64 -16.51 0.33
C TRP A 384 11.94 -15.35 -0.37
N ILE A 385 10.64 -15.48 -0.69
CA ILE A 385 9.82 -14.35 -1.17
C ILE A 385 9.78 -13.24 -0.13
N VAL A 386 9.54 -13.62 1.14
CA VAL A 386 9.48 -12.66 2.25
C VAL A 386 10.82 -11.96 2.45
N VAL A 387 11.92 -12.71 2.44
CA VAL A 387 13.28 -12.17 2.59
C VAL A 387 13.61 -11.21 1.44
N GLY A 388 13.33 -11.60 0.20
CA GLY A 388 13.59 -10.79 -0.99
C GLY A 388 12.81 -9.47 -0.96
N TRP A 389 11.49 -9.53 -0.77
CA TRP A 389 10.65 -8.35 -0.70
C TRP A 389 10.99 -7.45 0.49
N ALA A 390 11.32 -8.03 1.66
CA ALA A 390 11.73 -7.28 2.84
C ALA A 390 13.02 -6.49 2.60
N ALA A 391 14.03 -7.11 1.99
CA ALA A 391 15.29 -6.46 1.64
C ALA A 391 15.09 -5.35 0.59
N GLU A 392 14.31 -5.65 -0.44
CA GLU A 392 13.99 -4.72 -1.52
C GLU A 392 13.21 -3.50 -1.02
N ALA A 393 12.24 -3.69 -0.12
CA ALA A 393 11.47 -2.59 0.47
C ALA A 393 12.37 -1.62 1.24
N VAL A 394 13.33 -2.13 2.02
CA VAL A 394 14.32 -1.28 2.73
C VAL A 394 15.21 -0.54 1.74
N ALA A 395 15.62 -1.18 0.63
CA ALA A 395 16.40 -0.54 -0.42
C ALA A 395 15.62 0.60 -1.10
N PHE A 396 14.32 0.43 -1.37
CA PHE A 396 13.45 1.48 -1.93
C PHE A 396 13.31 2.67 -0.99
N ILE A 397 13.02 2.43 0.29
CA ILE A 397 12.91 3.49 1.30
C ILE A 397 14.24 4.25 1.42
N SER A 398 15.36 3.52 1.48
CA SER A 398 16.71 4.11 1.53
C SER A 398 17.02 4.98 0.31
N SER A 399 16.70 4.47 -0.89
CA SER A 399 16.86 5.20 -2.15
C SER A 399 15.96 6.44 -2.21
N GLY A 400 14.73 6.33 -1.69
CA GLY A 400 13.78 7.43 -1.61
C GLY A 400 14.26 8.59 -0.73
N PHE A 401 14.97 8.31 0.35
CA PHE A 401 15.60 9.34 1.18
C PHE A 401 16.86 9.91 0.51
N LYS A 402 17.73 9.06 -0.07
CA LYS A 402 18.96 9.51 -0.76
C LYS A 402 18.66 10.40 -1.97
N MET A 403 17.62 10.09 -2.72
CA MET A 403 17.24 10.82 -3.94
C MET A 403 16.19 11.91 -3.67
N ASN A 404 15.74 12.06 -2.42
CA ASN A 404 14.65 12.95 -2.00
C ASN A 404 13.38 12.80 -2.83
N PHE A 405 12.97 11.55 -3.12
CA PHE A 405 11.83 11.24 -3.97
C PHE A 405 10.81 10.37 -3.23
N GLY A 406 9.65 10.97 -2.88
CA GLY A 406 8.62 10.34 -2.04
C GLY A 406 8.01 9.06 -2.63
N ALA A 407 7.92 8.96 -3.96
CA ALA A 407 7.36 7.78 -4.59
C ALA A 407 8.15 6.48 -4.29
N TYR A 408 9.47 6.54 -4.18
CA TYR A 408 10.25 5.35 -3.80
C TYR A 408 9.98 4.93 -2.36
N ARG A 409 9.79 5.90 -1.44
CA ARG A 409 9.40 5.61 -0.06
C ARG A 409 8.02 4.97 0.00
N LEU A 410 7.06 5.48 -0.82
CA LEU A 410 5.72 4.90 -0.95
C LEU A 410 5.77 3.47 -1.51
N MET A 411 6.57 3.21 -2.56
CA MET A 411 6.75 1.87 -3.14
C MET A 411 7.34 0.89 -2.11
N GLY A 412 8.37 1.32 -1.36
CA GLY A 412 8.96 0.50 -0.31
C GLY A 412 7.99 0.19 0.82
N ASN A 413 7.19 1.16 1.27
CA ASN A 413 6.13 0.94 2.27
C ASN A 413 5.03 0.01 1.74
N GLY A 414 4.63 0.17 0.47
CA GLY A 414 3.68 -0.72 -0.20
C GLY A 414 4.19 -2.16 -0.28
N LEU A 415 5.47 -2.33 -0.60
CA LEU A 415 6.11 -3.66 -0.63
C LEU A 415 6.22 -4.29 0.77
N LEU A 416 6.50 -3.49 1.82
CA LEU A 416 6.42 -3.98 3.21
C LEU A 416 5.01 -4.40 3.58
N MET A 417 3.99 -3.67 3.14
CA MET A 417 2.59 -4.05 3.37
C MET A 417 2.24 -5.36 2.67
N LEU A 418 2.69 -5.56 1.42
CA LEU A 418 2.53 -6.83 0.69
C LEU A 418 3.28 -7.98 1.39
N THR A 419 4.48 -7.70 1.90
CA THR A 419 5.27 -8.67 2.67
C THR A 419 4.55 -9.07 3.95
N LEU A 420 3.97 -8.11 4.66
CA LEU A 420 3.14 -8.36 5.85
C LEU A 420 1.93 -9.23 5.51
N PHE A 421 1.23 -8.90 4.43
CA PHE A 421 0.09 -9.67 3.95
C PHE A 421 0.49 -11.12 3.60
N LYS A 422 1.60 -11.32 2.88
CA LYS A 422 2.13 -12.66 2.58
C LYS A 422 2.41 -13.44 3.85
N VAL A 423 3.06 -12.83 4.85
CA VAL A 423 3.42 -13.49 6.11
C VAL A 423 2.19 -13.87 6.93
N LEU A 424 1.16 -12.99 7.00
CA LEU A 424 -0.03 -13.23 7.83
C LEU A 424 -1.01 -14.22 7.21
N PHE A 425 -1.22 -14.17 5.90
CA PHE A 425 -2.27 -14.94 5.22
C PHE A 425 -1.76 -16.13 4.42
N PHE A 426 -0.49 -16.12 4.03
CA PHE A 426 0.17 -17.18 3.27
C PHE A 426 1.47 -17.61 3.95
N GLY A 427 1.46 -17.61 5.30
CA GLY A 427 2.60 -18.04 6.10
C GLY A 427 2.94 -19.50 5.88
N GLU A 428 4.21 -19.84 6.16
CA GLU A 428 4.71 -21.21 6.04
C GLU A 428 4.05 -22.11 7.09
N SER A 429 3.57 -23.28 6.66
CA SER A 429 3.13 -24.33 7.56
C SER A 429 4.34 -24.95 8.28
N LEU A 430 4.18 -25.28 9.58
CA LEU A 430 5.22 -26.00 10.31
C LEU A 430 5.33 -27.44 9.78
N SER A 431 6.54 -27.84 9.43
CA SER A 431 6.80 -29.25 9.15
C SER A 431 6.82 -30.06 10.44
N LEU A 432 6.47 -31.34 10.37
CA LEU A 432 6.52 -32.27 11.54
C LEU A 432 7.93 -32.40 12.15
N THR A 433 8.98 -32.03 11.41
CA THR A 433 10.38 -32.07 11.83
C THR A 433 10.93 -30.70 12.21
N ALA A 434 10.08 -29.66 12.30
CA ALA A 434 10.50 -28.31 12.62
C ALA A 434 11.12 -28.22 14.03
N ARG A 435 12.16 -27.41 14.16
CA ARG A 435 12.82 -27.11 15.44
C ARG A 435 12.47 -25.68 15.87
N PRO A 436 12.46 -25.37 17.17
CA PRO A 436 12.28 -24.02 17.65
C PRO A 436 13.31 -23.08 17.01
N ILE A 437 12.88 -21.90 16.57
CA ILE A 437 13.73 -20.84 16.01
C ILE A 437 14.39 -21.20 14.66
N ILE A 438 14.58 -22.49 14.36
CA ILE A 438 15.20 -22.98 13.11
C ILE A 438 14.11 -23.57 12.22
N ASN A 439 13.16 -22.74 11.80
CA ASN A 439 12.10 -23.12 10.88
C ASN A 439 11.77 -21.98 9.92
N ASP A 440 11.14 -22.30 8.80
CA ASP A 440 10.86 -21.35 7.72
C ASP A 440 9.93 -20.23 8.13
N ARG A 441 8.98 -20.54 9.03
CA ARG A 441 8.06 -19.57 9.59
C ARG A 441 8.79 -18.52 10.42
N PHE A 442 9.68 -18.94 11.32
CA PHE A 442 10.47 -18.00 12.14
C PHE A 442 11.35 -17.10 11.27
N PHE A 443 12.01 -17.66 10.24
CA PHE A 443 12.82 -16.85 9.31
C PHE A 443 12.00 -15.80 8.57
N ALA A 444 10.78 -16.14 8.14
CA ALA A 444 9.89 -15.18 7.50
C ALA A 444 9.49 -14.03 8.45
N TYR A 445 9.10 -14.35 9.68
CA TYR A 445 8.75 -13.34 10.69
C TYR A 445 9.95 -12.46 11.08
N ALA A 446 11.12 -13.07 11.24
CA ALA A 446 12.34 -12.34 11.55
C ALA A 446 12.78 -11.42 10.41
N ALA A 447 12.69 -11.85 9.16
CA ALA A 447 12.98 -11.02 7.99
C ALA A 447 12.07 -9.77 7.92
N PHE A 448 10.77 -9.96 8.10
CA PHE A 448 9.84 -8.82 8.15
C PHE A 448 10.12 -7.89 9.32
N PHE A 449 10.34 -8.44 10.53
CA PHE A 449 10.68 -7.66 11.72
C PHE A 449 11.92 -6.78 11.50
N ILE A 450 12.99 -7.39 10.98
CA ILE A 450 14.24 -6.67 10.69
C ILE A 450 14.02 -5.56 9.66
N ALA A 451 13.28 -5.85 8.59
CA ALA A 451 12.98 -4.86 7.54
C ALA A 451 12.14 -3.69 8.06
N ALA A 452 11.08 -3.98 8.81
CA ALA A 452 10.22 -2.96 9.40
C ALA A 452 11.00 -2.09 10.42
N ALA A 453 11.86 -2.69 11.24
CA ALA A 453 12.72 -1.98 12.18
C ALA A 453 13.78 -1.11 11.45
N ALA A 454 14.41 -1.64 10.39
CA ALA A 454 15.33 -0.89 9.54
C ALA A 454 14.64 0.29 8.83
N ALA A 455 13.46 0.07 8.28
CA ALA A 455 12.65 1.13 7.69
C ALA A 455 12.29 2.21 8.71
N ALA A 456 11.82 1.83 9.90
CA ALA A 456 11.54 2.75 11.00
C ALA A 456 12.79 3.57 11.40
N TYR A 457 13.96 2.92 11.46
CA TYR A 457 15.22 3.60 11.72
C TYR A 457 15.55 4.64 10.64
N LEU A 458 15.36 4.32 9.35
CA LEU A 458 15.56 5.26 8.24
C LEU A 458 14.63 6.47 8.35
N TYR A 459 13.32 6.26 8.61
CA TYR A 459 12.37 7.35 8.82
C TYR A 459 12.72 8.24 10.01
N ARG A 460 13.25 7.66 11.09
CA ARG A 460 13.73 8.42 12.23
C ARG A 460 14.96 9.25 11.91
N ARG A 461 15.97 8.63 11.26
CA ARG A 461 17.24 9.29 10.89
C ARG A 461 17.03 10.43 9.90
N CYS A 462 16.14 10.23 8.94
CA CYS A 462 15.85 11.18 7.86
C CYS A 462 14.57 12.00 8.09
N ARG A 463 14.15 12.19 9.35
CA ARG A 463 12.88 12.84 9.72
C ARG A 463 12.69 14.23 9.11
N GLN A 464 13.77 14.99 8.92
CA GLN A 464 13.72 16.32 8.31
C GLN A 464 13.39 16.29 6.81
N SER A 465 13.69 15.19 6.12
CA SER A 465 13.42 15.00 4.69
C SER A 465 12.08 14.29 4.43
N ALA A 466 11.35 13.92 5.48
CA ALA A 466 10.04 13.28 5.38
C ALA A 466 8.94 14.35 5.30
N ASN A 467 7.94 14.12 4.43
CA ASN A 467 6.77 14.98 4.32
C ASN A 467 5.88 14.87 5.58
N GLU A 468 5.01 15.86 5.84
CA GLU A 468 4.09 15.84 6.98
C GLU A 468 3.25 14.56 7.04
N ASN A 469 2.74 14.10 5.89
CA ASN A 469 1.95 12.88 5.77
C ASN A 469 2.77 11.60 6.07
N GLU A 470 4.09 11.66 6.00
CA GLU A 470 4.99 10.53 6.27
C GLU A 470 5.43 10.46 7.73
N LYS A 471 5.15 11.47 8.55
CA LYS A 471 5.55 11.48 9.98
C LYS A 471 4.91 10.35 10.78
N SER A 472 3.69 9.94 10.41
CA SER A 472 2.98 8.80 11.02
C SER A 472 3.55 7.43 10.62
N VAL A 473 4.24 7.33 9.47
CA VAL A 473 4.79 6.07 8.93
C VAL A 473 5.80 5.46 9.91
N PHE A 474 6.63 6.27 10.55
CA PHE A 474 7.54 5.81 11.61
C PHE A 474 6.80 5.01 12.69
N SER A 475 5.69 5.56 13.20
CA SER A 475 4.91 4.92 14.26
C SER A 475 4.26 3.62 13.77
N ILE A 476 3.75 3.59 12.55
CA ILE A 476 3.14 2.40 11.93
C ILE A 476 4.19 1.29 11.77
N LEU A 477 5.38 1.61 11.29
CA LEU A 477 6.47 0.64 11.10
C LEU A 477 6.96 0.07 12.44
N VAL A 478 7.07 0.91 13.46
CA VAL A 478 7.44 0.47 14.82
C VAL A 478 6.37 -0.46 15.40
N LEU A 479 5.09 -0.14 15.21
CA LEU A 479 3.99 -1.01 15.64
C LEU A 479 3.97 -2.34 14.85
N ALA A 480 4.18 -2.30 13.54
CA ALA A 480 4.26 -3.50 12.73
C ALA A 480 5.42 -4.42 13.14
N ALA A 481 6.60 -3.83 13.40
CA ALA A 481 7.75 -4.59 13.91
C ALA A 481 7.46 -5.20 15.29
N ALA A 482 6.94 -4.41 16.23
CA ALA A 482 6.61 -4.89 17.56
C ALA A 482 5.52 -5.97 17.54
N GLY A 483 4.47 -5.78 16.73
CA GLY A 483 3.40 -6.76 16.53
C GLY A 483 3.92 -8.08 15.95
N MET A 484 4.80 -8.01 14.94
CA MET A 484 5.39 -9.20 14.34
C MET A 484 6.33 -9.95 15.32
N PHE A 485 7.09 -9.22 16.14
CA PHE A 485 7.90 -9.81 17.20
C PHE A 485 7.05 -10.58 18.22
N LEU A 486 5.94 -9.97 18.67
CA LEU A 486 5.03 -10.60 19.61
C LEU A 486 4.30 -11.80 18.99
N LEU A 487 3.83 -11.66 17.76
CA LEU A 487 3.12 -12.73 17.05
C LEU A 487 4.06 -13.92 16.79
N GLY A 488 5.21 -13.66 16.17
CA GLY A 488 6.20 -14.70 15.84
C GLY A 488 6.68 -15.44 17.07
N GLY A 489 7.05 -14.71 18.12
CA GLY A 489 7.48 -15.31 19.39
C GLY A 489 6.36 -16.10 20.07
N SER A 490 5.11 -15.63 20.02
CA SER A 490 3.96 -16.36 20.58
C SER A 490 3.71 -17.68 19.85
N LEU A 491 3.78 -17.69 18.52
CA LEU A 491 3.59 -18.90 17.71
C LEU A 491 4.70 -19.91 17.96
N GLU A 492 5.95 -19.46 18.06
CA GLU A 492 7.08 -20.35 18.39
C GLU A 492 6.94 -20.96 19.79
N ILE A 493 6.53 -20.17 20.77
CA ILE A 493 6.33 -20.69 22.13
C ILE A 493 5.14 -21.66 22.16
N GLY A 494 4.04 -21.36 21.44
CA GLY A 494 2.86 -22.19 21.41
C GLY A 494 3.07 -23.58 20.86
N ASP A 495 3.91 -23.70 19.86
CA ASP A 495 4.14 -24.97 19.18
C ASP A 495 5.23 -25.82 19.86
N PHE A 496 6.16 -25.21 20.60
CA PHE A 496 7.33 -25.92 21.12
C PHE A 496 7.44 -25.94 22.64
N PHE A 497 6.68 -25.09 23.38
CA PHE A 497 6.84 -24.94 24.81
C PHE A 497 5.50 -25.04 25.55
N ALA A 498 5.55 -25.35 26.84
CA ALA A 498 4.37 -25.39 27.70
C ALA A 498 3.74 -24.00 27.90
N GLY A 499 2.43 -23.94 28.22
CA GLY A 499 1.65 -22.72 28.30
C GLY A 499 2.20 -21.60 29.17
N TYR A 500 2.90 -21.94 30.27
CA TYR A 500 3.48 -20.94 31.19
C TYR A 500 4.65 -20.11 30.62
N TRP A 501 5.23 -20.51 29.47
CA TRP A 501 6.26 -19.73 28.81
C TRP A 501 5.70 -18.48 28.07
N TYR A 502 4.43 -18.49 27.69
CA TYR A 502 3.78 -17.32 27.07
C TYR A 502 3.83 -16.07 27.96
N PRO A 503 3.33 -16.10 29.21
CA PRO A 503 3.37 -14.92 30.08
C PRO A 503 4.78 -14.42 30.33
N ILE A 504 5.78 -15.33 30.44
CA ILE A 504 7.19 -14.97 30.61
C ILE A 504 7.66 -14.19 29.37
N PHE A 505 7.44 -14.72 28.17
CA PHE A 505 7.81 -14.07 26.92
C PHE A 505 7.17 -12.68 26.79
N TRP A 506 5.85 -12.58 27.02
CA TRP A 506 5.13 -11.31 26.91
C TRP A 506 5.61 -10.29 27.94
N SER A 507 5.96 -10.72 29.15
CA SER A 507 6.53 -9.85 30.18
C SER A 507 7.93 -9.37 29.83
N ILE A 508 8.78 -10.23 29.28
CA ILE A 508 10.12 -9.85 28.79
C ILE A 508 10.01 -8.88 27.62
N ALA A 509 9.17 -9.19 26.63
CA ALA A 509 8.92 -8.32 25.49
C ALA A 509 8.35 -6.95 25.91
N GLY A 510 7.40 -6.94 26.83
CA GLY A 510 6.84 -5.73 27.41
C GLY A 510 7.89 -4.85 28.10
N LEU A 511 8.77 -5.45 28.91
CA LEU A 511 9.88 -4.72 29.55
C LEU A 511 10.87 -4.16 28.52
N LEU A 512 11.20 -4.94 27.48
CA LEU A 512 12.05 -4.51 26.38
C LEU A 512 11.45 -3.30 25.66
N PHE A 513 10.18 -3.34 25.32
CA PHE A 513 9.48 -2.23 24.66
C PHE A 513 9.38 -1.00 25.57
N ALA A 514 9.12 -1.18 26.87
CA ALA A 514 9.15 -0.10 27.84
C ALA A 514 10.53 0.57 27.87
N TRP A 515 11.60 -0.19 27.97
CA TRP A 515 12.97 0.32 27.96
C TRP A 515 13.33 1.03 26.65
N LEU A 516 13.01 0.40 25.50
CA LEU A 516 13.24 1.00 24.18
C LEU A 516 12.45 2.29 23.98
N SER A 517 11.25 2.40 24.54
CA SER A 517 10.40 3.61 24.41
C SER A 517 11.11 4.85 24.94
N PHE A 518 11.85 4.72 26.03
CA PHE A 518 12.61 5.83 26.64
C PHE A 518 13.98 6.01 26.00
N LYS A 519 14.72 4.92 25.74
CA LYS A 519 16.05 4.98 25.12
C LYS A 519 16.01 5.45 23.66
N ALA A 520 15.05 4.95 22.89
CA ALA A 520 14.87 5.32 21.49
C ALA A 520 13.93 6.51 21.28
N SER A 521 13.40 7.14 22.34
CA SER A 521 12.39 8.21 22.28
C SER A 521 11.19 7.84 21.38
N ALA A 522 10.82 6.54 21.38
CA ALA A 522 9.73 5.98 20.58
C ALA A 522 8.51 5.77 21.49
N GLY A 523 7.84 6.87 21.88
CA GLY A 523 6.70 6.84 22.82
C GLY A 523 5.60 5.87 22.46
N ILE A 524 5.44 5.58 21.16
CA ILE A 524 4.46 4.61 20.64
C ILE A 524 4.68 3.16 21.15
N LEU A 525 5.87 2.81 21.62
CA LEU A 525 6.15 1.48 22.20
C LEU A 525 5.59 1.32 23.63
N ARG A 526 5.25 2.40 24.34
CA ARG A 526 4.70 2.30 25.71
C ARG A 526 3.32 1.63 25.74
N PRO A 527 2.34 2.03 24.88
CA PRO A 527 1.09 1.30 24.77
C PRO A 527 1.27 -0.19 24.48
N VAL A 528 2.24 -0.55 23.62
CA VAL A 528 2.56 -1.96 23.31
C VAL A 528 3.10 -2.67 24.55
N ALA A 529 3.95 -2.01 25.35
CA ALA A 529 4.45 -2.58 26.59
C ALA A 529 3.31 -2.81 27.61
N TYR A 530 2.42 -1.83 27.80
CA TYR A 530 1.24 -2.01 28.69
C TYR A 530 0.34 -3.14 28.20
N PHE A 531 0.10 -3.23 26.89
CA PHE A 531 -0.68 -4.30 26.30
C PHE A 531 -0.03 -5.66 26.53
N ALA A 532 1.30 -5.78 26.34
CA ALA A 532 2.04 -7.02 26.56
C ALA A 532 1.92 -7.49 28.02
N PHE A 533 2.08 -6.60 29.00
CA PHE A 533 1.88 -6.93 30.40
C PHE A 533 0.42 -7.27 30.72
N GLY A 534 -0.55 -6.61 30.08
CA GLY A 534 -1.96 -6.93 30.19
C GLY A 534 -2.27 -8.36 29.73
N ILE A 535 -1.79 -8.75 28.55
CA ILE A 535 -1.96 -10.13 28.05
C ILE A 535 -1.28 -11.14 28.97
N ALA A 536 -0.03 -10.88 29.41
CA ALA A 536 0.66 -11.75 30.37
C ALA A 536 -0.14 -11.93 31.68
N PHE A 537 -0.73 -10.85 32.19
CA PHE A 537 -1.56 -10.87 33.38
C PHE A 537 -2.80 -11.76 33.22
N PHE A 538 -3.59 -11.50 32.20
CA PHE A 538 -4.80 -12.28 31.94
C PHE A 538 -4.47 -13.75 31.69
N ARG A 539 -3.43 -14.03 30.91
CA ARG A 539 -3.01 -15.40 30.64
C ARG A 539 -2.63 -16.15 31.93
N LEU A 540 -1.86 -15.52 32.83
CA LEU A 540 -1.49 -16.09 34.11
C LEU A 540 -2.72 -16.38 34.98
N LEU A 541 -3.70 -15.48 35.01
CA LEU A 541 -4.93 -15.69 35.81
C LEU A 541 -5.76 -16.85 35.27
N PHE A 542 -5.86 -17.03 33.95
CA PHE A 542 -6.69 -18.08 33.34
C PHE A 542 -6.01 -19.46 33.28
N GLU A 543 -4.68 -19.51 33.17
CA GLU A 543 -3.92 -20.76 33.01
C GLU A 543 -3.76 -21.56 34.32
N THR A 544 -4.13 -20.96 35.48
CA THR A 544 -3.98 -21.62 36.79
C THR A 544 -4.82 -22.88 36.96
N SER A 545 -5.79 -23.14 36.10
CA SER A 545 -6.71 -24.29 36.19
C SER A 545 -6.16 -25.59 35.61
N ALA A 546 -5.02 -25.56 34.88
CA ALA A 546 -4.57 -26.65 34.04
C ALA A 546 -3.35 -27.45 34.53
N ILE A 547 -2.94 -27.34 35.80
CA ILE A 547 -1.88 -28.19 36.32
C ILE A 547 -2.40 -29.62 36.54
N LEU A 548 -1.87 -30.56 35.76
CA LEU A 548 -2.04 -31.97 35.99
C LEU A 548 -1.36 -32.29 37.32
N LEU A 549 -2.14 -32.76 38.31
CA LEU A 549 -1.65 -33.09 39.65
C LEU A 549 -0.65 -34.25 39.69
N VAL A 550 -0.45 -34.97 38.57
CA VAL A 550 0.37 -36.18 38.48
C VAL A 550 1.86 -35.93 38.77
N ASN A 551 2.38 -34.72 38.42
CA ASN A 551 3.79 -34.37 38.69
C ASN A 551 3.89 -33.01 39.41
N TYR A 552 2.95 -32.70 40.28
CA TYR A 552 2.92 -31.43 40.99
C TYR A 552 3.90 -31.41 42.15
N SER A 553 4.87 -30.49 42.09
CA SER A 553 5.76 -30.16 43.20
C SER A 553 5.35 -28.81 43.79
N PRO A 554 5.02 -28.72 45.10
CA PRO A 554 4.70 -27.42 45.70
C PRO A 554 5.88 -26.45 45.60
N ILE A 555 5.61 -25.19 45.27
CA ILE A 555 6.57 -24.06 45.16
C ILE A 555 7.54 -24.19 44.00
N PHE A 556 8.12 -25.38 43.74
CA PHE A 556 9.11 -25.62 42.70
C PHE A 556 8.45 -26.13 41.41
N ASN A 557 7.67 -25.30 40.77
CA ASN A 557 6.98 -25.63 39.53
C ASN A 557 7.01 -24.45 38.52
N THR A 558 6.69 -24.74 37.25
CA THR A 558 6.71 -23.75 36.16
C THR A 558 5.71 -22.61 36.34
N ARG A 559 4.57 -22.86 37.04
CA ARG A 559 3.61 -21.84 37.39
C ARG A 559 4.24 -20.80 38.30
N VAL A 560 4.81 -21.19 39.43
CA VAL A 560 5.46 -20.26 40.39
C VAL A 560 6.55 -19.47 39.69
N MET A 561 7.38 -20.14 38.86
CA MET A 561 8.41 -19.48 38.07
C MET A 561 7.81 -18.40 37.16
N ALA A 562 6.74 -18.72 36.41
CA ALA A 562 6.11 -17.77 35.48
C ALA A 562 5.53 -16.54 36.19
N PHE A 563 4.85 -16.76 37.31
CA PHE A 563 4.29 -15.68 38.12
C PHE A 563 5.41 -14.82 38.76
N ALA A 564 6.44 -15.44 39.30
CA ALA A 564 7.55 -14.71 39.93
C ALA A 564 8.32 -13.87 38.92
N VAL A 565 8.67 -14.46 37.76
CA VAL A 565 9.36 -13.73 36.67
C VAL A 565 8.50 -12.59 36.19
N SER A 566 7.21 -12.81 35.86
CA SER A 566 6.32 -11.77 35.38
C SER A 566 6.11 -10.65 36.41
N ALA A 567 5.98 -10.99 37.68
CA ALA A 567 5.87 -10.01 38.77
C ALA A 567 7.14 -9.15 38.89
N LEU A 568 8.32 -9.77 38.87
CA LEU A 568 9.59 -9.05 38.94
C LEU A 568 9.80 -8.13 37.74
N LEU A 569 9.46 -8.58 36.53
CA LEU A 569 9.53 -7.77 35.31
C LEU A 569 8.53 -6.59 35.35
N GLY A 570 7.31 -6.83 35.85
CA GLY A 570 6.34 -5.76 36.09
C GLY A 570 6.82 -4.72 37.11
N ARG A 571 7.51 -5.18 38.17
CA ARG A 571 8.16 -4.28 39.17
C ARG A 571 9.32 -3.48 38.54
N ALA A 572 10.09 -4.10 37.68
CA ALA A 572 11.15 -3.42 36.93
C ALA A 572 10.57 -2.36 35.99
N PHE A 573 9.47 -2.68 35.29
CA PHE A 573 8.77 -1.69 34.44
C PHE A 573 8.25 -0.51 35.26
N LEU A 574 7.65 -0.74 36.41
CA LEU A 574 7.21 0.33 37.33
C LEU A 574 8.41 1.21 37.73
N SER A 575 9.58 0.63 37.99
CA SER A 575 10.81 1.40 38.30
C SER A 575 11.26 2.27 37.13
N ILE A 576 11.22 1.75 35.91
CA ILE A 576 11.52 2.51 34.68
C ILE A 576 10.53 3.67 34.51
N LEU A 577 9.23 3.42 34.75
CA LEU A 577 8.18 4.43 34.63
C LEU A 577 8.39 5.57 35.63
N ILE A 578 8.70 5.24 36.90
CA ILE A 578 8.98 6.23 37.96
C ILE A 578 10.22 7.04 37.62
N GLY A 579 11.31 6.39 37.18
CA GLY A 579 12.57 7.05 36.82
C GLY A 579 12.48 7.99 35.61
N ASN A 580 11.45 7.82 34.78
CA ASN A 580 11.24 8.67 33.59
C ASN A 580 9.95 9.50 33.67
N LYS A 581 9.46 9.82 34.87
CA LYS A 581 8.21 10.57 35.11
C LYS A 581 8.10 11.85 34.28
N GLU A 582 9.20 12.59 34.11
CA GLU A 582 9.24 13.85 33.37
C GLU A 582 9.04 13.70 31.85
N LYS A 583 9.27 12.48 31.31
CA LYS A 583 9.14 12.17 29.87
C LYS A 583 7.77 11.61 29.50
N ILE A 584 6.84 11.57 30.44
CA ILE A 584 5.53 10.92 30.32
C ILE A 584 4.44 11.98 30.61
N SER A 585 3.29 11.86 29.95
CA SER A 585 2.15 12.73 30.27
C SER A 585 1.65 12.45 31.70
N ALA A 586 1.13 13.48 32.34
CA ALA A 586 0.60 13.36 33.71
C ALA A 586 -0.53 12.33 33.78
N ASP A 587 -1.36 12.25 32.75
CA ASP A 587 -2.49 11.32 32.68
C ASP A 587 -2.04 9.87 32.52
N GLU A 588 -1.05 9.63 31.65
CA GLU A 588 -0.41 8.31 31.47
C GLU A 588 0.21 7.83 32.79
N TYR A 589 0.98 8.68 33.46
CA TYR A 589 1.61 8.34 34.73
C TYR A 589 0.58 8.06 35.83
N ARG A 590 -0.48 8.89 35.93
CA ARG A 590 -1.55 8.72 36.92
C ARG A 590 -2.32 7.40 36.73
N LEU A 591 -2.51 6.97 35.47
CA LEU A 591 -3.24 5.75 35.15
C LEU A 591 -2.39 4.49 35.34
N PHE A 592 -1.19 4.44 34.76
CA PHE A 592 -0.42 3.19 34.67
C PHE A 592 0.46 2.89 35.88
N ARG A 593 0.85 3.89 36.66
CA ARG A 593 1.59 3.66 37.90
C ARG A 593 0.85 2.77 38.90
N PRO A 594 -0.40 3.05 39.29
CA PRO A 594 -1.12 2.17 40.19
C PRO A 594 -1.47 0.81 39.57
N MET A 595 -1.69 0.74 38.25
CA MET A 595 -1.94 -0.53 37.55
C MET A 595 -0.74 -1.46 37.60
N LEU A 596 0.47 -0.97 37.31
CA LEU A 596 1.71 -1.77 37.40
C LEU A 596 2.06 -2.13 38.84
N PHE A 597 1.73 -1.26 39.77
CA PHE A 597 1.82 -1.59 41.21
C PHE A 597 0.88 -2.75 41.59
N ALA A 598 -0.37 -2.65 41.19
CA ALA A 598 -1.37 -3.68 41.43
C ALA A 598 -1.00 -5.01 40.74
N TYR A 599 -0.50 -4.93 39.49
CA TYR A 599 -0.01 -6.08 38.74
C TYR A 599 0.97 -6.93 39.57
N PHE A 600 1.99 -6.31 40.13
CA PHE A 600 2.98 -7.01 40.98
C PHE A 600 2.35 -7.71 42.18
N HIS A 601 1.53 -7.00 42.97
CA HIS A 601 0.98 -7.52 44.21
C HIS A 601 -0.12 -8.56 43.98
N VAL A 602 -0.94 -8.38 42.93
CA VAL A 602 -2.01 -9.35 42.58
C VAL A 602 -1.37 -10.66 42.09
N LEU A 603 -0.30 -10.64 41.29
CA LEU A 603 0.35 -11.87 40.84
C LEU A 603 0.96 -12.67 42.02
N ILE A 604 1.59 -11.99 42.97
CA ILE A 604 2.13 -12.66 44.17
C ILE A 604 1.03 -13.30 44.97
N LEU A 605 -0.05 -12.57 45.26
CA LEU A 605 -1.18 -13.07 46.05
C LEU A 605 -1.88 -14.23 45.33
N TRP A 606 -2.02 -14.12 44.00
CA TRP A 606 -2.69 -15.12 43.20
C TRP A 606 -1.91 -16.45 43.16
N VAL A 607 -0.59 -16.39 42.92
CA VAL A 607 0.23 -17.60 42.91
C VAL A 607 0.26 -18.27 44.30
N ALA A 608 0.38 -17.50 45.38
CA ALA A 608 0.34 -18.05 46.74
C ALA A 608 -1.00 -18.77 46.98
N SER A 609 -2.10 -18.17 46.56
CA SER A 609 -3.44 -18.78 46.68
C SER A 609 -3.55 -20.04 45.82
N ALA A 610 -3.05 -20.01 44.59
CA ALA A 610 -3.07 -21.15 43.68
C ALA A 610 -2.23 -22.33 44.19
N GLU A 611 -1.08 -22.07 44.83
CA GLU A 611 -0.25 -23.11 45.46
C GLU A 611 -0.96 -23.76 46.65
N ILE A 612 -1.60 -22.98 47.53
CA ILE A 612 -2.41 -23.48 48.63
C ILE A 612 -3.53 -24.38 48.12
N ILE A 613 -4.27 -23.92 47.11
CA ILE A 613 -5.36 -24.69 46.52
C ILE A 613 -4.86 -25.99 45.89
N SER A 614 -3.76 -25.96 45.14
CA SER A 614 -3.23 -27.13 44.47
C SER A 614 -2.68 -28.17 45.47
N THR A 615 -1.98 -27.71 46.49
CA THR A 615 -1.48 -28.59 47.59
C THR A 615 -2.60 -29.27 48.32
N CYS A 616 -3.68 -28.53 48.66
CA CYS A 616 -4.86 -29.09 49.28
C CYS A 616 -5.61 -30.07 48.35
N ASN A 617 -5.67 -29.77 47.05
CA ASN A 617 -6.30 -30.68 46.10
C ASN A 617 -5.46 -31.95 45.90
N LEU A 618 -4.13 -31.90 45.97
CA LEU A 618 -3.26 -33.09 45.97
C LEU A 618 -3.56 -33.96 47.21
N ALA A 619 -3.70 -33.34 48.38
CA ALA A 619 -4.02 -34.04 49.65
C ALA A 619 -5.42 -34.70 49.62
N LYS A 620 -6.33 -34.28 48.75
CA LYS A 620 -7.63 -34.94 48.58
C LYS A 620 -7.60 -36.22 47.78
N ILE A 621 -6.53 -36.47 47.03
CA ILE A 621 -6.38 -37.69 46.23
C ILE A 621 -6.17 -38.87 47.18
N GLY A 622 -7.11 -39.83 47.19
CA GLY A 622 -7.05 -41.02 48.09
C GLY A 622 -7.56 -40.79 49.51
N ALA A 623 -8.00 -39.59 49.86
CA ALA A 623 -8.51 -39.28 51.21
C ALA A 623 -9.91 -39.84 51.45
N ALA A 624 -10.21 -40.26 52.68
CA ALA A 624 -11.53 -40.72 53.12
C ALA A 624 -12.56 -39.53 53.09
N LYS A 625 -13.84 -39.83 52.94
CA LYS A 625 -14.92 -38.80 52.86
C LYS A 625 -14.91 -37.78 54.00
N THR A 626 -14.58 -38.21 55.22
CA THR A 626 -14.45 -37.36 56.39
C THR A 626 -13.28 -36.40 56.28
N ALA A 627 -12.13 -36.86 55.82
CA ALA A 627 -10.93 -36.06 55.60
C ALA A 627 -11.07 -35.04 54.47
N LEU A 628 -11.91 -35.30 53.46
CA LEU A 628 -12.19 -34.32 52.38
C LEU A 628 -12.76 -32.99 52.92
N ARG A 629 -13.65 -33.04 53.91
CA ARG A 629 -14.24 -31.84 54.54
C ARG A 629 -13.19 -31.08 55.37
N GLU A 630 -12.34 -31.82 56.06
CA GLU A 630 -11.29 -31.20 56.89
C GLU A 630 -10.22 -30.52 56.00
N ILE A 631 -9.81 -31.13 54.87
CA ILE A 631 -8.88 -30.54 53.91
C ILE A 631 -9.51 -29.27 53.29
N GLU A 632 -10.80 -29.28 52.97
CA GLU A 632 -11.48 -28.08 52.43
C GLU A 632 -11.52 -26.93 53.45
N ASN A 633 -11.80 -27.24 54.70
CA ASN A 633 -11.77 -26.29 55.81
C ASN A 633 -10.37 -25.71 56.01
N LEU A 634 -9.35 -26.57 56.04
CA LEU A 634 -7.94 -26.16 56.15
C LEU A 634 -7.52 -25.25 55.00
N LYS A 635 -7.90 -25.58 53.74
CA LYS A 635 -7.67 -24.73 52.56
C LYS A 635 -8.18 -23.31 52.77
N ASN A 636 -9.43 -23.15 53.22
CA ASN A 636 -10.05 -21.85 53.42
C ASN A 636 -9.35 -21.03 54.50
N VAL A 637 -8.97 -21.69 55.62
CA VAL A 637 -8.21 -21.03 56.71
C VAL A 637 -6.81 -20.61 56.23
N LEU A 638 -6.11 -21.47 55.50
CA LEU A 638 -4.77 -21.16 54.98
C LEU A 638 -4.80 -20.00 53.97
N LEU A 639 -5.83 -19.94 53.12
CA LEU A 639 -6.01 -18.80 52.20
C LEU A 639 -6.22 -17.49 52.96
N SER A 640 -7.10 -17.46 53.94
CA SER A 640 -7.36 -16.25 54.74
C SER A 640 -6.11 -15.84 55.54
N ALA A 641 -5.41 -16.80 56.16
CA ALA A 641 -4.14 -16.54 56.85
C ALA A 641 -3.04 -15.99 55.95
N ALA A 642 -2.85 -16.58 54.77
CA ALA A 642 -1.84 -16.11 53.79
C ALA A 642 -2.14 -14.68 53.33
N TRP A 643 -3.39 -14.37 53.03
CA TRP A 643 -3.80 -13.01 52.64
C TRP A 643 -3.62 -11.99 53.75
N MET A 644 -3.93 -12.42 55.01
CA MET A 644 -3.75 -11.56 56.18
C MET A 644 -2.27 -11.28 56.45
N VAL A 645 -1.42 -12.29 56.44
CA VAL A 645 0.04 -12.15 56.61
C VAL A 645 0.65 -11.26 55.52
N TYR A 646 0.23 -11.45 54.28
CA TYR A 646 0.68 -10.62 53.17
C TYR A 646 0.22 -9.15 53.34
N GLY A 647 -1.04 -8.91 53.76
CA GLY A 647 -1.54 -7.57 54.04
C GLY A 647 -0.78 -6.89 55.20
N ALA A 648 -0.45 -7.64 56.24
CA ALA A 648 0.36 -7.15 57.36
C ALA A 648 1.77 -6.77 56.92
N ALA A 649 2.42 -7.61 56.08
CA ALA A 649 3.74 -7.31 55.51
C ALA A 649 3.71 -6.05 54.65
N LEU A 650 2.68 -5.87 53.81
CA LEU A 650 2.49 -4.65 53.02
C LEU A 650 2.28 -3.42 53.91
N MET A 651 1.54 -3.53 54.99
CA MET A 651 1.31 -2.42 55.91
C MET A 651 2.61 -2.00 56.60
N VAL A 652 3.38 -2.97 57.15
CA VAL A 652 4.69 -2.72 57.76
C VAL A 652 5.64 -2.06 56.78
N TRP A 653 5.73 -2.60 55.59
CA TRP A 653 6.58 -2.04 54.53
C TRP A 653 6.13 -0.63 54.12
N GLY A 654 4.83 -0.43 53.96
CA GLY A 654 4.24 0.84 53.59
C GLY A 654 4.46 1.94 54.62
N ILE A 655 4.47 1.57 55.92
CA ILE A 655 4.80 2.47 57.05
C ILE A 655 6.32 2.77 57.03
N ALA A 656 7.16 1.73 56.94
CA ALA A 656 8.62 1.88 57.00
C ALA A 656 9.17 2.74 55.82
N LYS A 657 8.60 2.58 54.62
CA LYS A 657 9.03 3.32 53.43
C LYS A 657 8.18 4.57 53.11
N LYS A 658 7.24 4.94 54.00
CA LYS A 658 6.31 6.06 53.83
C LYS A 658 5.50 5.97 52.51
N ALA A 659 5.16 4.78 52.06
CA ALA A 659 4.59 4.50 50.79
C ALA A 659 3.04 4.39 50.90
N ILE A 660 2.32 5.31 50.26
CA ILE A 660 0.86 5.41 50.37
C ILE A 660 0.16 4.24 49.70
N TYR A 661 0.63 3.83 48.52
CA TYR A 661 -0.02 2.76 47.72
C TYR A 661 0.02 1.42 48.45
N GLU A 662 1.13 1.06 49.09
CA GLU A 662 1.28 -0.16 49.87
C GLU A 662 0.34 -0.19 51.07
N ARG A 663 0.23 0.91 51.79
CA ARG A 663 -0.70 1.01 52.94
C ARG A 663 -2.17 0.92 52.53
N PHE A 664 -2.54 1.64 51.45
CA PHE A 664 -3.89 1.59 50.90
C PHE A 664 -4.25 0.17 50.41
N SER A 665 -3.36 -0.49 49.71
CA SER A 665 -3.53 -1.86 49.21
C SER A 665 -3.66 -2.86 50.38
N ALA A 666 -2.89 -2.67 51.49
CA ALA A 666 -3.01 -3.48 52.67
C ALA A 666 -4.39 -3.32 53.33
N ILE A 667 -4.91 -2.09 53.45
CA ILE A 667 -6.25 -1.84 54.00
C ILE A 667 -7.30 -2.51 53.09
N CYS A 668 -7.23 -2.33 51.77
CA CYS A 668 -8.17 -2.99 50.86
C CYS A 668 -8.14 -4.51 51.00
N LEU A 669 -6.93 -5.11 51.11
CA LEU A 669 -6.80 -6.54 51.29
C LEU A 669 -7.38 -7.01 52.63
N PHE A 670 -7.19 -6.27 53.73
CA PHE A 670 -7.79 -6.58 55.01
C PHE A 670 -9.34 -6.55 54.94
N VAL A 671 -9.92 -5.56 54.23
CA VAL A 671 -11.38 -5.51 54.01
C VAL A 671 -11.85 -6.74 53.27
N ILE A 672 -11.15 -7.13 52.18
CA ILE A 672 -11.47 -8.32 51.38
C ILE A 672 -11.41 -9.60 52.25
N VAL A 673 -10.38 -9.73 53.11
CA VAL A 673 -10.23 -10.89 53.97
C VAL A 673 -11.31 -10.90 55.07
N ILE A 674 -11.62 -9.76 55.64
CA ILE A 674 -12.72 -9.64 56.62
C ILE A 674 -14.03 -10.11 56.01
N VAL A 675 -14.36 -9.58 54.82
CA VAL A 675 -15.58 -9.97 54.09
C VAL A 675 -15.57 -11.47 53.78
N LYS A 676 -14.42 -12.03 53.32
CA LYS A 676 -14.28 -13.47 53.04
C LYS A 676 -14.51 -14.30 54.30
N VAL A 677 -13.88 -13.95 55.43
CA VAL A 677 -13.98 -14.70 56.67
C VAL A 677 -15.43 -14.67 57.16
N PHE A 678 -16.11 -13.51 57.13
CA PHE A 678 -17.50 -13.40 57.58
C PHE A 678 -18.51 -14.09 56.67
N LEU A 679 -18.38 -13.98 55.34
CA LEU A 679 -19.35 -14.51 54.39
C LEU A 679 -19.09 -15.96 54.00
N VAL A 680 -17.81 -16.32 53.79
CA VAL A 680 -17.43 -17.63 53.23
C VAL A 680 -16.98 -18.60 54.31
N ASP A 681 -16.05 -18.18 55.16
CA ASP A 681 -15.44 -19.07 56.14
C ASP A 681 -16.44 -19.40 57.29
N THR A 682 -17.21 -18.40 57.75
CA THR A 682 -18.20 -18.60 58.80
C THR A 682 -19.35 -19.49 58.35
N ALA A 683 -19.74 -19.45 57.07
CA ALA A 683 -20.83 -20.30 56.55
C ALA A 683 -20.42 -21.77 56.39
N ASN A 684 -19.16 -22.05 56.05
CA ASN A 684 -18.69 -23.36 55.59
C ASN A 684 -17.76 -24.09 56.57
N LEU A 685 -17.17 -23.41 57.57
CA LEU A 685 -16.18 -23.97 58.49
C LEU A 685 -16.84 -24.57 59.76
N GLY A 686 -16.24 -25.63 60.26
CA GLY A 686 -16.57 -26.14 61.61
C GLY A 686 -16.05 -25.20 62.72
N ASP A 687 -16.59 -25.33 63.96
CA ASP A 687 -16.37 -24.35 65.00
C ASP A 687 -14.90 -24.14 65.38
N LEU A 688 -14.09 -25.18 65.37
CA LEU A 688 -12.65 -25.07 65.65
C LEU A 688 -11.93 -24.23 64.60
N TYR A 689 -12.27 -24.41 63.34
CA TYR A 689 -11.64 -23.64 62.24
C TYR A 689 -12.13 -22.17 62.19
N ARG A 690 -13.37 -21.90 62.58
CA ARG A 690 -13.88 -20.54 62.82
C ARG A 690 -13.07 -19.85 63.90
N PHE A 691 -12.84 -20.50 65.04
CA PHE A 691 -12.02 -19.99 66.11
C PHE A 691 -10.62 -19.57 65.64
N PHE A 692 -9.88 -20.44 64.93
CA PHE A 692 -8.56 -20.11 64.41
C PHE A 692 -8.60 -18.96 63.39
N SER A 693 -9.59 -18.91 62.53
CA SER A 693 -9.73 -17.82 61.56
C SER A 693 -9.93 -16.49 62.24
N PHE A 694 -10.78 -16.42 63.25
CA PHE A 694 -11.04 -15.18 64.01
C PHE A 694 -9.83 -14.77 64.86
N ILE A 695 -9.12 -15.70 65.49
CA ILE A 695 -7.93 -15.37 66.29
C ILE A 695 -6.81 -14.80 65.35
N ILE A 696 -6.51 -15.45 64.26
CA ILE A 696 -5.47 -14.98 63.29
C ILE A 696 -5.86 -13.58 62.81
N MET A 697 -7.11 -13.39 62.39
CA MET A 697 -7.59 -12.10 61.91
C MET A 697 -7.49 -11.03 63.03
N GLY A 698 -7.95 -11.34 64.23
CA GLY A 698 -7.93 -10.42 65.37
C GLY A 698 -6.51 -10.00 65.76
N CYS A 699 -5.57 -10.95 65.89
CA CYS A 699 -4.17 -10.68 66.22
C CYS A 699 -3.48 -9.78 65.13
N VAL A 700 -3.70 -10.07 63.85
CA VAL A 700 -3.10 -9.28 62.78
C VAL A 700 -3.71 -7.88 62.68
N LEU A 701 -5.02 -7.74 62.85
CA LEU A 701 -5.68 -6.44 62.87
C LEU A 701 -5.24 -5.57 64.06
N LEU A 702 -5.15 -6.18 65.26
CA LEU A 702 -4.65 -5.48 66.47
C LEU A 702 -3.19 -5.08 66.31
N PHE A 703 -2.32 -5.94 65.77
CA PHE A 703 -0.92 -5.62 65.49
C PHE A 703 -0.82 -4.50 64.45
N THR A 704 -1.63 -4.52 63.41
CA THR A 704 -1.65 -3.49 62.36
C THR A 704 -2.18 -2.16 62.97
N GLY A 705 -3.22 -2.19 63.76
CA GLY A 705 -3.74 -1.03 64.49
C GLY A 705 -2.71 -0.41 65.45
N TYR A 706 -1.98 -1.24 66.21
CA TYR A 706 -0.86 -0.77 67.04
C TYR A 706 0.23 -0.10 66.24
N LEU A 707 0.65 -0.67 65.08
CA LEU A 707 1.61 -0.05 64.19
C LEU A 707 1.12 1.30 63.67
N TYR A 708 -0.14 1.37 63.23
CA TYR A 708 -0.74 2.61 62.74
C TYR A 708 -0.76 3.69 63.82
N TYR A 709 -1.14 3.33 65.07
CA TYR A 709 -1.15 4.25 66.22
C TYR A 709 0.28 4.68 66.58
N ARG A 710 1.23 3.75 66.68
CA ARG A 710 2.64 4.04 67.01
C ARG A 710 3.33 4.97 66.02
N PHE A 711 2.97 4.90 64.76
CA PHE A 711 3.56 5.72 63.71
C PHE A 711 2.62 6.82 63.20
N GLN A 712 1.53 7.13 63.90
CA GLN A 712 0.48 8.07 63.46
C GLN A 712 1.07 9.48 63.14
N ASP A 713 1.99 9.98 63.95
CA ASP A 713 2.58 11.32 63.73
C ASP A 713 3.41 11.36 62.45
N ARG A 714 4.19 10.34 62.20
CA ARG A 714 4.97 10.22 60.90
C ARG A 714 4.06 10.09 59.70
N ILE A 715 2.88 9.46 59.87
CA ILE A 715 1.89 9.31 58.82
C ILE A 715 1.17 10.63 58.56
N ARG A 716 0.84 11.37 59.63
CA ARG A 716 0.15 12.67 59.58
C ARG A 716 1.03 13.75 58.92
N GLU A 717 2.30 13.86 59.30
CA GLU A 717 3.29 14.77 58.68
C GLU A 717 3.41 14.55 57.17
N PHE A 718 3.36 13.30 56.77
CA PHE A 718 3.46 12.93 55.32
C PHE A 718 2.17 13.22 54.51
N ILE A 719 0.98 13.06 55.11
CA ILE A 719 -0.31 13.37 54.47
C ILE A 719 -0.52 14.89 54.35
N GLN A 720 0.00 15.66 55.30
CA GLN A 720 -0.12 17.13 55.33
C GLN A 720 0.96 17.82 54.44
N GLY A 721 1.83 17.07 53.76
CA GLY A 721 2.83 17.66 52.86
C GLY A 721 3.96 18.43 53.55
N LYS A 722 4.22 18.22 54.85
CA LYS A 722 5.38 18.75 55.59
C LYS A 722 6.50 17.74 55.69
#